data_6f0c5cc289cd8a3e5c8b999513c502c1
#
_entry.id   6f0c5cc289cd8a3e5c8b999513c502c1
#
_cell.length_a   1.000
_cell.length_b   1.000
_cell.length_c   1.000
_cell.angle_alpha   90.00
_cell.angle_beta   90.00
_cell.angle_gamma   90.00
#
_symmetry.space_group_name_H-M   'P 1'
#
loop_
_entity.id
_entity.type
_entity.pdbx_description
1 polymer ?
#
loop_
_entity_poly.entity_id
_entity_poly.type
_entity_poly.pdbx_seq_one_letter_code
_entity_poly.pdbx_strand_id
1 'polypeptide(L)'
;MNFGNIDSDLRRKLKHIFIVIALLLPCTGVFAQYDKDVFFFRGRRALADGKYSQAIENFNVLSRIDTTDYWTFFYRGIAKYNLGDLRGAQKDFSTSVRLNPVFTSGYHYKAITESRFGNYDKALEDLQRAIDLRPGYIGLYFSRGVTYFLAQQFDKAVSDFDKYIRKEPKDPSAYLNRGASRLFLQDTTKALADYNKAIALDRFEPEGFIRRGRLYASQHKYADAISDMNMAISLDTTNTFAYFNRAIMYYEQSDYNAAMADLDRVLKDEPGNALTLYNRSLISAQVGNYADALDDMDRVININPGNVLAYYNRASFFVNMERWQDALEDYDKAIELYPDFAKAYMNRSYVESRLGLNKESKRDYDIARRKIDDYRDKTGSGEASFADTTKKYSSLLSLDADFAKKDFDDEMLQHRDVDIKLRPLFRFVLSDKRDNVQYALKNRYENPLIDKFLNGMAVPVVITNSDTVRISGTDKFMQAIYSGGGEKGVAEFQKALADVADKQFNSAQVHYDNAIDSDASDKYAKLYKVFYYMNRAVLRADMIDFISSIENNVQTLTMDDQGTTRARVKDQVSRSYDYSDAVEDMQKAVEIVGDVPYVYFNLANLQCLSSSYVDAIGNFTKAISLYPYMGDAYFNRGLVLIYLKDKEKGCIDLSHAGELGIEDAYGVIKKYCETNNGE
;
A
#
# COMPACT_ATOMS: atom_id res chain seq x y z
N MET A 1 86.50 -4.97 -2.07
CA MET A 1 86.27 -4.66 -0.66
C MET A 1 85.24 -5.63 -0.13
N ASN A 2 85.61 -6.44 0.82
CA ASN A 2 84.88 -7.56 1.41
C ASN A 2 83.67 -7.03 2.24
N PHE A 3 82.44 -7.42 1.87
CA PHE A 3 81.29 -7.40 2.74
C PHE A 3 81.14 -8.81 3.37
N GLY A 4 81.96 -9.13 4.29
CA GLY A 4 81.81 -10.32 5.11
C GLY A 4 81.68 -9.93 6.57
N ASN A 5 80.76 -10.53 7.27
CA ASN A 5 80.42 -10.49 8.68
C ASN A 5 79.42 -9.37 9.11
N ILE A 6 78.18 -9.53 8.76
CA ILE A 6 77.10 -9.03 9.61
C ILE A 6 76.92 -10.09 10.71
N ASP A 7 77.22 -9.65 11.96
CA ASP A 7 77.15 -10.40 13.19
C ASP A 7 75.89 -11.28 13.30
N SER A 8 76.06 -12.56 13.61
CA SER A 8 75.00 -13.54 13.74
C SER A 8 73.90 -13.12 14.75
N ASP A 9 74.33 -12.31 15.74
CA ASP A 9 73.44 -11.77 16.77
C ASP A 9 72.53 -10.64 16.22
N LEU A 10 73.09 -9.84 15.31
CA LEU A 10 72.30 -8.78 14.62
C LEU A 10 71.22 -9.40 13.65
N ARG A 11 71.52 -10.49 12.96
CA ARG A 11 70.57 -11.24 12.15
C ARG A 11 69.50 -11.91 13.00
N ARG A 12 69.82 -12.36 14.18
CA ARG A 12 68.87 -12.96 15.12
C ARG A 12 67.98 -11.89 15.73
N LYS A 13 68.48 -10.74 16.07
CA LYS A 13 67.66 -9.57 16.54
C LYS A 13 66.80 -9.01 15.44
N LEU A 14 67.28 -8.88 14.21
CA LEU A 14 66.48 -8.48 13.06
C LEU A 14 65.37 -9.50 12.74
N LYS A 15 65.63 -10.81 12.83
CA LYS A 15 64.59 -11.83 12.68
C LYS A 15 63.52 -11.75 13.76
N HIS A 16 63.92 -11.49 15.03
CA HIS A 16 62.92 -11.31 16.10
C HIS A 16 62.08 -10.03 15.93
N ILE A 17 62.74 -8.93 15.50
CA ILE A 17 62.03 -7.69 15.18
C ILE A 17 61.06 -7.90 14.00
N PHE A 18 61.47 -8.63 12.96
CA PHE A 18 60.56 -8.96 11.82
C PHE A 18 59.42 -9.90 12.24
N ILE A 19 59.66 -10.85 13.15
CA ILE A 19 58.61 -11.73 13.68
C ILE A 19 57.66 -10.95 14.58
N VAL A 20 58.16 -10.02 15.39
CA VAL A 20 57.30 -9.15 16.22
C VAL A 20 56.48 -8.18 15.35
N ILE A 21 57.07 -7.60 14.30
CA ILE A 21 56.37 -6.77 13.33
C ILE A 21 55.36 -7.60 12.54
N ALA A 22 55.68 -8.84 12.13
CA ALA A 22 54.76 -9.75 11.44
C ALA A 22 53.63 -10.29 12.34
N LEU A 23 53.85 -10.37 13.67
CA LEU A 23 52.84 -10.72 14.66
C LEU A 23 51.95 -9.51 15.06
N LEU A 24 52.46 -8.28 14.88
CA LEU A 24 51.67 -7.04 15.10
C LEU A 24 50.87 -6.61 13.86
N LEU A 25 51.23 -7.06 12.66
CA LEU A 25 50.49 -6.81 11.40
C LEU A 25 49.13 -7.50 11.29
N PRO A 26 48.83 -8.66 11.94
CA PRO A 26 47.48 -9.22 11.90
C PRO A 26 46.50 -8.53 12.84
N CYS A 27 46.96 -7.66 13.76
CA CYS A 27 46.10 -6.93 14.69
C CYS A 27 45.59 -5.59 14.13
N THR A 28 46.15 -5.13 13.01
CA THR A 28 45.45 -4.14 12.18
C THR A 28 44.59 -4.93 11.21
N GLY A 29 43.47 -5.45 11.70
CA GLY A 29 42.37 -5.80 10.82
C GLY A 29 42.20 -4.62 9.88
N VAL A 30 42.37 -4.84 8.59
CA VAL A 30 41.87 -3.93 7.57
C VAL A 30 40.38 -3.97 7.77
N PHE A 31 39.88 -3.25 8.77
CA PHE A 31 38.53 -2.75 8.74
C PHE A 31 38.52 -1.93 7.45
N ALA A 32 37.94 -2.47 6.40
CA ALA A 32 37.53 -1.67 5.28
C ALA A 32 36.64 -0.60 5.90
N GLN A 33 37.23 0.54 6.18
CA GLN A 33 36.54 1.66 6.81
C GLN A 33 35.59 2.12 5.74
N TYR A 34 34.34 1.66 5.82
CA TYR A 34 33.31 2.10 4.92
C TYR A 34 33.26 3.62 5.05
N ASP A 35 33.67 4.29 3.97
CA ASP A 35 33.63 5.74 3.92
C ASP A 35 32.17 6.19 4.00
N LYS A 36 31.75 6.62 5.19
CA LYS A 36 30.38 7.07 5.45
C LYS A 36 29.98 8.23 4.56
N ASP A 37 30.93 9.07 4.16
CA ASP A 37 30.67 10.22 3.29
C ASP A 37 30.21 9.75 1.90
N VAL A 38 30.77 8.67 1.37
CA VAL A 38 30.35 8.09 0.09
C VAL A 38 28.87 7.67 0.12
N PHE A 39 28.43 6.98 1.17
CA PHE A 39 27.03 6.58 1.31
C PHE A 39 26.12 7.79 1.55
N PHE A 40 26.58 8.77 2.33
CA PHE A 40 25.82 10.01 2.56
C PHE A 40 25.59 10.78 1.26
N PHE A 41 26.63 10.98 0.45
CA PHE A 41 26.51 11.69 -0.83
C PHE A 41 25.69 10.89 -1.85
N ARG A 42 25.85 9.56 -1.91
CA ARG A 42 25.02 8.69 -2.76
C ARG A 42 23.55 8.75 -2.36
N GLY A 43 23.24 8.67 -1.08
CA GLY A 43 21.89 8.78 -0.55
C GLY A 43 21.25 10.13 -0.88
N ARG A 44 21.97 11.24 -0.66
CA ARG A 44 21.50 12.58 -0.99
C ARG A 44 21.29 12.80 -2.49
N ARG A 45 22.19 12.26 -3.31
CA ARG A 45 22.04 12.33 -4.77
C ARG A 45 20.83 11.52 -5.23
N ALA A 46 20.67 10.30 -4.73
CA ALA A 46 19.49 9.47 -5.05
C ALA A 46 18.19 10.17 -4.63
N LEU A 47 18.19 10.85 -3.49
CA LEU A 47 17.06 11.66 -3.02
C LEU A 47 16.75 12.82 -4.00
N ALA A 48 17.78 13.54 -4.45
CA ALA A 48 17.62 14.64 -5.40
C ALA A 48 17.16 14.16 -6.80
N ASP A 49 17.56 12.94 -7.19
CA ASP A 49 17.16 12.30 -8.44
C ASP A 49 15.76 11.63 -8.35
N GLY A 50 15.04 11.73 -7.20
CA GLY A 50 13.74 11.08 -6.98
C GLY A 50 13.83 9.56 -6.78
N LYS A 51 15.02 8.99 -6.63
CA LYS A 51 15.26 7.56 -6.44
C LYS A 51 15.21 7.20 -4.95
N TYR A 52 14.02 7.29 -4.38
CA TYR A 52 13.84 7.24 -2.93
C TYR A 52 14.23 5.90 -2.31
N SER A 53 13.93 4.76 -2.96
CA SER A 53 14.35 3.43 -2.47
C SER A 53 15.88 3.31 -2.38
N GLN A 54 16.61 3.79 -3.40
CA GLN A 54 18.07 3.81 -3.37
C GLN A 54 18.63 4.76 -2.30
N ALA A 55 17.94 5.88 -2.04
CA ALA A 55 18.32 6.78 -0.96
C ALA A 55 18.20 6.06 0.41
N ILE A 56 17.08 5.35 0.64
CA ILE A 56 16.86 4.57 1.87
C ILE A 56 17.93 3.50 2.05
N GLU A 57 18.30 2.75 1.01
CA GLU A 57 19.38 1.75 1.08
C GLU A 57 20.70 2.36 1.58
N ASN A 58 21.11 3.49 0.99
CA ASN A 58 22.33 4.16 1.39
C ASN A 58 22.26 4.69 2.83
N PHE A 59 21.14 5.30 3.24
CA PHE A 59 20.96 5.78 4.61
C PHE A 59 20.79 4.64 5.62
N ASN A 60 20.31 3.45 5.22
CA ASN A 60 20.31 2.26 6.06
C ASN A 60 21.72 1.79 6.39
N VAL A 61 22.64 1.80 5.41
CA VAL A 61 24.04 1.51 5.66
C VAL A 61 24.63 2.51 6.67
N LEU A 62 24.37 3.80 6.45
CA LEU A 62 24.85 4.86 7.37
C LEU A 62 24.31 4.72 8.77
N SER A 63 23.01 4.44 8.94
CA SER A 63 22.39 4.31 10.26
C SER A 63 22.94 3.12 11.06
N ARG A 64 23.63 2.15 10.43
CA ARG A 64 24.35 1.05 11.09
C ARG A 64 25.78 1.43 11.43
N ILE A 65 26.42 2.22 10.57
CA ILE A 65 27.81 2.70 10.80
C ILE A 65 27.82 3.76 11.90
N ASP A 66 26.86 4.67 11.88
CA ASP A 66 26.75 5.78 12.82
C ASP A 66 25.30 5.99 13.27
N THR A 67 24.97 5.45 14.43
CA THR A 67 23.63 5.56 15.03
C THR A 67 23.33 6.92 15.63
N THR A 68 24.31 7.84 15.66
CA THR A 68 24.20 9.17 16.28
C THR A 68 24.09 10.31 15.27
N ASP A 69 24.24 10.02 13.99
CA ASP A 69 24.12 11.03 12.94
C ASP A 69 22.64 11.35 12.66
N TYR A 70 22.15 12.47 13.18
CA TYR A 70 20.77 12.92 13.01
C TYR A 70 20.41 13.26 11.55
N TRP A 71 21.38 13.62 10.68
CA TRP A 71 21.14 13.88 9.26
C TRP A 71 20.76 12.61 8.51
N THR A 72 21.36 11.49 8.84
CA THR A 72 21.04 10.19 8.24
C THR A 72 19.56 9.85 8.42
N PHE A 73 19.06 9.95 9.64
CA PHE A 73 17.62 9.71 9.93
C PHE A 73 16.74 10.75 9.27
N PHE A 74 17.14 12.02 9.27
CA PHE A 74 16.37 13.09 8.63
C PHE A 74 16.19 12.85 7.12
N TYR A 75 17.27 12.59 6.39
CA TYR A 75 17.17 12.36 4.94
C TYR A 75 16.48 11.02 4.60
N ARG A 76 16.66 9.99 5.43
CA ARG A 76 15.90 8.74 5.26
C ARG A 76 14.40 8.98 5.49
N GLY A 77 14.05 9.76 6.50
CA GLY A 77 12.68 10.19 6.75
C GLY A 77 12.07 10.94 5.57
N ILE A 78 12.82 11.85 4.92
CA ILE A 78 12.36 12.54 3.69
C ILE A 78 12.11 11.53 2.56
N ALA A 79 13.01 10.56 2.35
CA ALA A 79 12.83 9.55 1.31
C ALA A 79 11.56 8.70 1.56
N LYS A 80 11.33 8.26 2.79
CA LYS A 80 10.13 7.52 3.18
C LYS A 80 8.85 8.35 3.02
N TYR A 81 8.90 9.62 3.44
CA TYR A 81 7.78 10.55 3.28
C TYR A 81 7.33 10.66 1.81
N ASN A 82 8.30 10.78 0.88
CA ASN A 82 8.01 10.86 -0.55
C ASN A 82 7.50 9.53 -1.15
N LEU A 83 7.78 8.40 -0.52
CA LEU A 83 7.22 7.10 -0.89
C LEU A 83 5.86 6.81 -0.23
N GLY A 84 5.33 7.75 0.58
CA GLY A 84 4.09 7.56 1.32
C GLY A 84 4.26 6.79 2.64
N ASP A 85 5.45 6.34 2.99
CA ASP A 85 5.72 5.69 4.28
C ASP A 85 5.78 6.74 5.41
N LEU A 86 4.62 7.29 5.75
CA LEU A 86 4.50 8.33 6.76
C LEU A 86 4.90 7.84 8.17
N ARG A 87 4.61 6.56 8.50
CA ARG A 87 4.97 5.99 9.81
C ARG A 87 6.48 5.82 9.96
N GLY A 88 7.13 5.28 8.94
CA GLY A 88 8.58 5.18 8.89
C GLY A 88 9.27 6.55 8.90
N ALA A 89 8.70 7.52 8.18
CA ALA A 89 9.18 8.91 8.16
C ALA A 89 9.05 9.56 9.55
N GLN A 90 7.91 9.44 10.23
CA GLN A 90 7.68 9.94 11.58
C GLN A 90 8.71 9.37 12.59
N LYS A 91 8.96 8.05 12.52
CA LYS A 91 9.96 7.39 13.36
C LYS A 91 11.36 7.97 13.14
N ASP A 92 11.75 8.16 11.88
CA ASP A 92 13.04 8.69 11.50
C ASP A 92 13.18 10.18 11.89
N PHE A 93 12.17 11.04 11.66
CA PHE A 93 12.18 12.43 12.11
C PHE A 93 12.22 12.54 13.65
N SER A 94 11.48 11.69 14.35
CA SER A 94 11.49 11.64 15.81
C SER A 94 12.87 11.25 16.33
N THR A 95 13.55 10.30 15.67
CA THR A 95 14.94 9.93 16.00
C THR A 95 15.89 11.09 15.73
N SER A 96 15.73 11.79 14.60
CA SER A 96 16.56 12.95 14.23
C SER A 96 16.50 14.07 15.26
N VAL A 97 15.26 14.46 15.70
CA VAL A 97 15.11 15.53 16.71
C VAL A 97 15.54 15.10 18.11
N ARG A 98 15.43 13.80 18.43
CA ARG A 98 15.97 13.24 19.69
C ARG A 98 17.49 13.31 19.74
N LEU A 99 18.16 13.05 18.61
CA LEU A 99 19.62 13.14 18.49
C LEU A 99 20.09 14.60 18.45
N ASN A 100 19.34 15.49 17.85
CA ASN A 100 19.63 16.93 17.83
C ASN A 100 18.40 17.77 18.18
N PRO A 101 18.18 18.12 19.48
CA PRO A 101 17.00 18.83 19.95
C PRO A 101 16.88 20.30 19.49
N VAL A 102 17.86 20.82 18.76
CA VAL A 102 17.83 22.18 18.18
C VAL A 102 17.71 22.16 16.65
N PHE A 103 17.42 21.00 16.08
CA PHE A 103 17.31 20.81 14.64
C PHE A 103 15.92 21.23 14.12
N THR A 104 15.78 22.49 13.76
CA THR A 104 14.52 23.11 13.28
C THR A 104 13.85 22.33 12.15
N SER A 105 14.62 21.89 11.13
CA SER A 105 14.04 21.15 10.00
C SER A 105 13.48 19.79 10.41
N GLY A 106 14.09 19.13 11.39
CA GLY A 106 13.58 17.86 11.93
C GLY A 106 12.18 18.03 12.55
N TYR A 107 11.98 19.05 13.38
CA TYR A 107 10.66 19.38 13.93
C TYR A 107 9.66 19.77 12.84
N HIS A 108 10.09 20.56 11.84
CA HIS A 108 9.23 20.97 10.74
C HIS A 108 8.66 19.77 9.96
N TYR A 109 9.53 18.87 9.51
CA TYR A 109 9.09 17.68 8.74
C TYR A 109 8.32 16.66 9.61
N LYS A 110 8.70 16.53 10.90
CA LYS A 110 7.93 15.74 11.85
C LYS A 110 6.49 16.27 11.96
N ALA A 111 6.34 17.57 12.12
CA ALA A 111 5.03 18.23 12.22
C ALA A 111 4.18 18.06 10.95
N ILE A 112 4.79 18.19 9.75
CA ILE A 112 4.10 17.93 8.48
C ILE A 112 3.58 16.49 8.47
N THR A 113 4.38 15.54 8.93
CA THR A 113 4.00 14.12 8.98
C THR A 113 2.88 13.87 10.00
N GLU A 114 2.95 14.48 11.19
CA GLU A 114 1.89 14.41 12.20
C GLU A 114 0.57 15.01 11.69
N SER A 115 0.64 16.12 10.93
CA SER A 115 -0.55 16.73 10.31
C SER A 115 -1.23 15.79 9.30
N ARG A 116 -0.44 15.01 8.56
CA ARG A 116 -0.95 13.98 7.63
C ARG A 116 -1.67 12.83 8.35
N PHE A 117 -1.29 12.55 9.60
CA PHE A 117 -2.01 11.58 10.45
C PHE A 117 -3.24 12.17 11.16
N GLY A 118 -3.53 13.46 11.00
CA GLY A 118 -4.58 14.13 11.76
C GLY A 118 -4.19 14.45 13.21
N ASN A 119 -2.95 14.25 13.62
CA ASN A 119 -2.42 14.55 14.94
C ASN A 119 -2.07 16.04 15.05
N TYR A 120 -3.06 16.93 14.83
CA TYR A 120 -2.84 18.36 14.69
C TYR A 120 -2.23 19.00 15.92
N ASP A 121 -2.61 18.59 17.12
CA ASP A 121 -2.07 19.18 18.36
C ASP A 121 -0.56 18.94 18.47
N LYS A 122 -0.10 17.70 18.22
CA LYS A 122 1.33 17.38 18.20
C LYS A 122 2.09 18.11 17.09
N ALA A 123 1.48 18.23 15.91
CA ALA A 123 2.05 18.97 14.81
C ALA A 123 2.21 20.46 15.16
N LEU A 124 1.24 21.07 15.82
CA LEU A 124 1.28 22.46 16.26
C LEU A 124 2.34 22.69 17.35
N GLU A 125 2.53 21.73 18.27
CA GLU A 125 3.61 21.78 19.28
C GLU A 125 4.99 21.73 18.61
N ASP A 126 5.20 20.81 17.67
CA ASP A 126 6.47 20.67 16.94
C ASP A 126 6.76 21.91 16.07
N LEU A 127 5.74 22.48 15.40
CA LEU A 127 5.88 23.73 14.64
C LEU A 127 6.18 24.93 15.55
N GLN A 128 5.52 25.02 16.72
CA GLN A 128 5.83 26.06 17.70
C GLN A 128 7.29 25.91 18.14
N ARG A 129 7.75 24.70 18.48
CA ARG A 129 9.15 24.45 18.83
C ARG A 129 10.12 24.86 17.72
N ALA A 130 9.79 24.54 16.46
CA ALA A 130 10.61 24.95 15.31
C ALA A 130 10.67 26.47 15.16
N ILE A 131 9.55 27.19 15.39
CA ILE A 131 9.47 28.65 15.35
C ILE A 131 10.29 29.29 16.49
N ASP A 132 10.22 28.73 17.71
CA ASP A 132 11.00 29.20 18.85
C ASP A 132 12.52 29.08 18.60
N LEU A 133 12.93 27.97 17.93
CA LEU A 133 14.33 27.78 17.53
C LEU A 133 14.78 28.70 16.40
N ARG A 134 13.87 29.04 15.47
CA ARG A 134 14.21 29.85 14.30
C ARG A 134 13.03 30.77 13.88
N PRO A 135 12.73 31.84 14.64
CA PRO A 135 11.57 32.72 14.41
C PRO A 135 11.57 33.42 13.05
N GLY A 136 12.76 33.60 12.45
CA GLY A 136 12.92 34.23 11.12
C GLY A 136 12.64 33.31 9.94
N TYR A 137 12.45 32.01 10.16
CA TYR A 137 12.13 31.07 9.07
C TYR A 137 10.63 31.10 8.77
N ILE A 138 10.25 31.97 7.84
CA ILE A 138 8.86 32.32 7.57
C ILE A 138 8.03 31.13 7.07
N GLY A 139 8.64 30.14 6.38
CA GLY A 139 7.98 28.91 5.93
C GLY A 139 7.33 28.10 7.05
N LEU A 140 7.82 28.21 8.30
CA LEU A 140 7.19 27.55 9.45
C LEU A 140 5.79 28.11 9.74
N TYR A 141 5.58 29.40 9.54
CA TYR A 141 4.25 30.02 9.72
C TYR A 141 3.30 29.56 8.61
N PHE A 142 3.80 29.39 7.37
CA PHE A 142 2.98 28.79 6.31
C PHE A 142 2.52 27.38 6.69
N SER A 143 3.45 26.51 7.10
CA SER A 143 3.13 25.13 7.50
C SER A 143 2.21 25.07 8.71
N ARG A 144 2.39 25.99 9.69
CA ARG A 144 1.49 26.08 10.84
C ARG A 144 0.10 26.60 10.45
N GLY A 145 0.03 27.54 9.52
CA GLY A 145 -1.23 27.99 8.93
C GLY A 145 -2.00 26.87 8.26
N VAL A 146 -1.31 26.03 7.48
CA VAL A 146 -1.91 24.81 6.88
C VAL A 146 -2.37 23.84 7.97
N THR A 147 -1.57 23.60 9.00
CA THR A 147 -1.95 22.73 10.12
C THR A 147 -3.17 23.29 10.89
N TYR A 148 -3.23 24.59 11.13
CA TYR A 148 -4.42 25.22 11.73
C TYR A 148 -5.66 25.09 10.85
N PHE A 149 -5.50 25.20 9.52
CA PHE A 149 -6.60 25.00 8.59
C PHE A 149 -7.15 23.56 8.70
N LEU A 150 -6.27 22.56 8.67
CA LEU A 150 -6.65 21.15 8.82
C LEU A 150 -7.30 20.86 10.19
N ALA A 151 -6.83 21.54 11.23
CA ALA A 151 -7.41 21.49 12.58
C ALA A 151 -8.70 22.33 12.73
N GLN A 152 -9.23 22.88 11.63
CA GLN A 152 -10.42 23.74 11.59
C GLN A 152 -10.30 25.04 12.46
N GLN A 153 -9.08 25.48 12.75
CA GLN A 153 -8.80 26.73 13.49
C GLN A 153 -8.53 27.86 12.49
N PHE A 154 -9.54 28.20 11.71
CA PHE A 154 -9.42 29.05 10.51
C PHE A 154 -8.92 30.47 10.81
N ASP A 155 -9.30 31.07 11.93
CA ASP A 155 -8.81 32.40 12.33
C ASP A 155 -7.30 32.43 12.57
N LYS A 156 -6.77 31.38 13.22
CA LYS A 156 -5.32 31.23 13.43
C LYS A 156 -4.58 30.96 12.12
N ALA A 157 -5.19 30.16 11.23
CA ALA A 157 -4.66 29.92 9.90
C ALA A 157 -4.51 31.21 9.11
N VAL A 158 -5.56 32.06 9.06
CA VAL A 158 -5.51 33.37 8.41
C VAL A 158 -4.41 34.24 9.00
N SER A 159 -4.27 34.29 10.35
CA SER A 159 -3.22 35.06 11.02
C SER A 159 -1.81 34.66 10.61
N ASP A 160 -1.54 33.35 10.50
CA ASP A 160 -0.22 32.85 10.11
C ASP A 160 0.04 33.04 8.61
N PHE A 161 -0.96 32.83 7.72
CA PHE A 161 -0.85 33.19 6.32
C PHE A 161 -0.63 34.67 6.10
N ASP A 162 -1.25 35.54 6.91
CA ASP A 162 -1.00 37.00 6.89
C ASP A 162 0.47 37.35 7.25
N LYS A 163 1.07 36.64 8.20
CA LYS A 163 2.49 36.82 8.55
C LYS A 163 3.38 36.38 7.38
N TYR A 164 3.05 35.23 6.77
CA TYR A 164 3.79 34.70 5.63
C TYR A 164 3.71 35.64 4.42
N ILE A 165 2.51 36.03 4.01
CA ILE A 165 2.27 36.92 2.85
C ILE A 165 2.97 38.26 2.96
N ARG A 166 3.10 38.81 4.18
CA ARG A 166 3.87 40.06 4.38
C ARG A 166 5.34 39.94 4.00
N LYS A 167 5.90 38.75 4.06
CA LYS A 167 7.31 38.46 3.70
C LYS A 167 7.46 37.91 2.29
N GLU A 168 6.49 37.09 1.90
CA GLU A 168 6.44 36.42 0.59
C GLU A 168 5.16 36.79 -0.19
N PRO A 169 5.04 38.08 -0.62
CA PRO A 169 3.80 38.58 -1.23
C PRO A 169 3.56 38.09 -2.64
N LYS A 170 4.51 37.31 -3.22
CA LYS A 170 4.44 36.78 -4.58
C LYS A 170 4.13 35.27 -4.62
N ASP A 171 3.94 34.63 -3.48
CA ASP A 171 3.57 33.21 -3.43
C ASP A 171 2.05 33.04 -3.61
N PRO A 172 1.56 32.53 -4.77
CA PRO A 172 0.13 32.33 -4.98
C PRO A 172 -0.49 31.33 -4.01
N SER A 173 0.28 30.31 -3.57
CA SER A 173 -0.21 29.26 -2.67
C SER A 173 -0.68 29.82 -1.32
N ALA A 174 -0.02 30.87 -0.83
CA ALA A 174 -0.40 31.50 0.42
C ALA A 174 -1.77 32.21 0.33
N TYR A 175 -2.05 32.84 -0.79
CA TYR A 175 -3.36 33.47 -1.05
C TYR A 175 -4.44 32.40 -1.21
N LEU A 176 -4.16 31.29 -1.93
CA LEU A 176 -5.11 30.18 -2.07
C LEU A 176 -5.51 29.59 -0.73
N ASN A 177 -4.54 29.34 0.16
CA ASN A 177 -4.81 28.77 1.49
C ASN A 177 -5.48 29.77 2.42
N ARG A 178 -5.10 31.06 2.38
CA ARG A 178 -5.80 32.09 3.14
C ARG A 178 -7.23 32.29 2.65
N GLY A 179 -7.44 32.30 1.34
CA GLY A 179 -8.76 32.38 0.72
C GLY A 179 -9.67 31.22 1.14
N ALA A 180 -9.15 29.99 1.14
CA ALA A 180 -9.87 28.83 1.65
C ALA A 180 -10.24 29.00 3.14
N SER A 181 -9.30 29.43 3.98
CA SER A 181 -9.58 29.69 5.41
C SER A 181 -10.66 30.76 5.62
N ARG A 182 -10.65 31.82 4.82
CA ARG A 182 -11.67 32.89 4.83
C ARG A 182 -13.04 32.39 4.37
N LEU A 183 -13.07 31.48 3.41
CA LEU A 183 -14.32 30.87 2.94
C LEU A 183 -15.01 30.09 4.07
N PHE A 184 -14.26 29.28 4.84
CA PHE A 184 -14.80 28.60 6.02
C PHE A 184 -15.25 29.56 7.13
N LEU A 185 -14.66 30.76 7.19
CA LEU A 185 -15.12 31.87 8.07
C LEU A 185 -16.29 32.67 7.47
N GLN A 186 -16.88 32.20 6.37
CA GLN A 186 -17.98 32.87 5.64
C GLN A 186 -17.60 34.27 5.06
N ASP A 187 -16.31 34.59 4.99
CA ASP A 187 -15.83 35.84 4.37
C ASP A 187 -15.56 35.61 2.87
N THR A 188 -16.64 35.37 2.14
CA THR A 188 -16.58 35.04 0.69
C THR A 188 -15.97 36.17 -0.13
N THR A 189 -16.15 37.44 0.29
CA THR A 189 -15.60 38.63 -0.40
C THR A 189 -14.07 38.63 -0.36
N LYS A 190 -13.49 38.43 0.83
CA LYS A 190 -12.03 38.37 0.96
C LYS A 190 -11.46 37.08 0.38
N ALA A 191 -12.19 35.97 0.44
CA ALA A 191 -11.78 34.72 -0.23
C ALA A 191 -11.67 34.93 -1.74
N LEU A 192 -12.67 35.54 -2.38
CA LEU A 192 -12.63 35.88 -3.80
C LEU A 192 -11.47 36.81 -4.17
N ALA A 193 -11.20 37.82 -3.34
CA ALA A 193 -10.07 38.74 -3.53
C ALA A 193 -8.72 37.97 -3.47
N ASP A 194 -8.58 37.02 -2.56
CA ASP A 194 -7.40 36.18 -2.45
C ASP A 194 -7.22 35.28 -3.67
N TYR A 195 -8.28 34.60 -4.14
CA TYR A 195 -8.21 33.76 -5.36
C TYR A 195 -7.87 34.59 -6.61
N ASN A 196 -8.47 35.78 -6.76
CA ASN A 196 -8.10 36.70 -7.82
C ASN A 196 -6.63 37.11 -7.74
N LYS A 197 -6.11 37.33 -6.54
CA LYS A 197 -4.69 37.67 -6.35
C LYS A 197 -3.77 36.51 -6.70
N ALA A 198 -4.14 35.28 -6.31
CA ALA A 198 -3.39 34.07 -6.67
C ALA A 198 -3.31 33.88 -8.18
N ILE A 199 -4.45 33.99 -8.89
CA ILE A 199 -4.51 33.91 -10.37
C ILE A 199 -3.68 35.04 -11.02
N ALA A 200 -3.70 36.24 -10.48
CA ALA A 200 -2.90 37.35 -11.01
C ALA A 200 -1.38 37.13 -10.82
N LEU A 201 -0.97 36.38 -9.79
CA LEU A 201 0.43 36.05 -9.52
C LEU A 201 0.90 34.87 -10.38
N ASP A 202 0.05 33.87 -10.57
CA ASP A 202 0.31 32.74 -11.46
C ASP A 202 -0.96 32.40 -12.25
N ARG A 203 -0.99 32.83 -13.51
CA ARG A 203 -2.11 32.60 -14.42
C ARG A 203 -2.04 31.28 -15.18
N PHE A 204 -0.95 30.52 -15.00
CA PHE A 204 -0.73 29.24 -15.65
C PHE A 204 -0.99 28.07 -14.71
N GLU A 205 -1.25 28.34 -13.43
CA GLU A 205 -1.61 27.33 -12.44
C GLU A 205 -3.14 27.11 -12.41
N PRO A 206 -3.66 25.90 -12.73
CA PRO A 206 -5.11 25.65 -12.79
C PRO A 206 -5.81 25.83 -11.44
N GLU A 207 -5.15 25.55 -10.32
CA GLU A 207 -5.76 25.49 -8.97
C GLU A 207 -6.49 26.80 -8.58
N GLY A 208 -5.94 27.95 -8.96
CA GLY A 208 -6.56 29.25 -8.68
C GLY A 208 -7.93 29.39 -9.36
N PHE A 209 -8.05 28.95 -10.61
CA PHE A 209 -9.30 28.96 -11.36
C PHE A 209 -10.30 27.94 -10.78
N ILE A 210 -9.84 26.73 -10.45
CA ILE A 210 -10.69 25.69 -9.84
C ILE A 210 -11.31 26.21 -8.55
N ARG A 211 -10.52 26.77 -7.63
CA ARG A 211 -11.04 27.31 -6.36
C ARG A 211 -12.00 28.47 -6.54
N ARG A 212 -11.69 29.40 -7.46
CA ARG A 212 -12.57 30.51 -7.75
C ARG A 212 -13.87 30.05 -8.43
N GLY A 213 -13.78 29.13 -9.39
CA GLY A 213 -14.93 28.55 -10.06
C GLY A 213 -15.85 27.84 -9.08
N ARG A 214 -15.31 27.05 -8.14
CA ARG A 214 -16.11 26.42 -7.07
C ARG A 214 -16.79 27.47 -6.18
N LEU A 215 -16.10 28.57 -5.85
CA LEU A 215 -16.72 29.66 -5.10
C LEU A 215 -17.85 30.34 -5.90
N TYR A 216 -17.70 30.50 -7.20
CA TYR A 216 -18.79 31.00 -8.06
C TYR A 216 -19.96 30.02 -8.10
N ALA A 217 -19.68 28.71 -8.20
CA ALA A 217 -20.72 27.68 -8.18
C ALA A 217 -21.54 27.71 -6.88
N SER A 218 -20.88 27.84 -5.72
CA SER A 218 -21.57 27.97 -4.42
C SER A 218 -22.43 29.24 -4.30
N GLN A 219 -22.18 30.22 -5.17
CA GLN A 219 -23.02 31.42 -5.33
C GLN A 219 -24.03 31.31 -6.46
N HIS A 220 -24.23 30.12 -7.04
CA HIS A 220 -25.07 29.85 -8.21
C HIS A 220 -24.71 30.66 -9.47
N LYS A 221 -23.46 31.14 -9.54
CA LYS A 221 -22.90 31.83 -10.71
C LYS A 221 -22.27 30.84 -11.67
N TYR A 222 -23.08 29.93 -12.19
CA TYR A 222 -22.58 28.79 -12.94
C TYR A 222 -21.84 29.18 -14.25
N ALA A 223 -22.26 30.25 -14.93
CA ALA A 223 -21.56 30.70 -16.14
C ALA A 223 -20.10 31.15 -15.86
N ASP A 224 -19.89 31.89 -14.77
CA ASP A 224 -18.54 32.31 -14.35
C ASP A 224 -17.73 31.09 -13.88
N ALA A 225 -18.38 30.19 -13.15
CA ALA A 225 -17.78 28.94 -12.67
C ALA A 225 -17.31 28.05 -13.83
N ILE A 226 -18.15 27.83 -14.85
CA ILE A 226 -17.80 27.07 -16.06
C ILE A 226 -16.66 27.74 -16.85
N SER A 227 -16.66 29.09 -16.92
CA SER A 227 -15.55 29.82 -17.54
C SER A 227 -14.21 29.54 -16.85
N ASP A 228 -14.20 29.55 -15.53
CA ASP A 228 -13.00 29.23 -14.75
C ASP A 228 -12.57 27.75 -14.92
N MET A 229 -13.50 26.80 -14.93
CA MET A 229 -13.19 25.39 -15.20
C MET A 229 -12.64 25.21 -16.64
N ASN A 230 -13.20 25.90 -17.62
CA ASN A 230 -12.67 25.90 -18.99
C ASN A 230 -11.22 26.37 -19.04
N MET A 231 -10.90 27.42 -18.28
CA MET A 231 -9.51 27.91 -18.17
C MET A 231 -8.62 26.86 -17.49
N ALA A 232 -9.04 26.28 -16.39
CA ALA A 232 -8.29 25.23 -15.70
C ALA A 232 -8.00 24.03 -16.61
N ILE A 233 -9.02 23.56 -17.35
CA ILE A 233 -8.90 22.45 -18.31
C ILE A 233 -7.98 22.82 -19.48
N SER A 234 -8.01 24.07 -19.95
CA SER A 234 -7.10 24.53 -21.02
C SER A 234 -5.64 24.55 -20.60
N LEU A 235 -5.37 24.77 -19.31
CA LEU A 235 -4.03 24.75 -18.73
C LEU A 235 -3.55 23.33 -18.43
N ASP A 236 -4.46 22.45 -17.99
CA ASP A 236 -4.18 21.04 -17.74
C ASP A 236 -5.34 20.16 -18.25
N THR A 237 -5.16 19.63 -19.45
CA THR A 237 -6.17 18.77 -20.11
C THR A 237 -6.30 17.39 -19.49
N THR A 238 -5.46 17.05 -18.53
CA THR A 238 -5.51 15.78 -17.79
C THR A 238 -6.15 15.91 -16.41
N ASN A 239 -6.58 17.11 -16.04
CA ASN A 239 -7.16 17.41 -14.74
C ASN A 239 -8.61 16.87 -14.64
N THR A 240 -8.76 15.63 -14.26
CA THR A 240 -10.06 14.94 -14.09
C THR A 240 -10.95 15.66 -13.09
N PHE A 241 -10.38 16.25 -12.03
CA PHE A 241 -11.13 17.00 -11.03
C PHE A 241 -11.79 18.27 -11.61
N ALA A 242 -11.15 18.96 -12.54
CA ALA A 242 -11.72 20.12 -13.23
C ALA A 242 -12.89 19.71 -14.13
N TYR A 243 -12.77 18.60 -14.88
CA TYR A 243 -13.87 18.05 -15.67
C TYR A 243 -15.04 17.65 -14.76
N PHE A 244 -14.78 16.92 -13.67
CA PHE A 244 -15.80 16.52 -12.73
C PHE A 244 -16.60 17.74 -12.18
N ASN A 245 -15.90 18.77 -11.69
CA ASN A 245 -16.55 19.98 -11.21
C ASN A 245 -17.36 20.69 -12.31
N ARG A 246 -16.84 20.76 -13.54
CA ARG A 246 -17.59 21.37 -14.64
C ARG A 246 -18.85 20.57 -15.01
N ALA A 247 -18.78 19.24 -14.95
CA ALA A 247 -19.94 18.38 -15.14
C ALA A 247 -21.06 18.69 -14.13
N ILE A 248 -20.71 18.86 -12.86
CA ILE A 248 -21.68 19.26 -11.83
C ILE A 248 -22.32 20.62 -12.16
N MET A 249 -21.52 21.58 -12.60
CA MET A 249 -22.03 22.91 -13.00
C MET A 249 -22.95 22.86 -14.21
N TYR A 250 -22.64 22.01 -15.21
CA TYR A 250 -23.54 21.76 -16.34
C TYR A 250 -24.84 21.08 -15.90
N TYR A 251 -24.76 20.11 -14.97
CA TYR A 251 -25.95 19.46 -14.39
C TYR A 251 -26.88 20.49 -13.73
N GLU A 252 -26.34 21.40 -12.92
CA GLU A 252 -27.08 22.48 -12.26
C GLU A 252 -27.77 23.42 -13.27
N GLN A 253 -27.19 23.59 -14.45
CA GLN A 253 -27.80 24.30 -15.57
C GLN A 253 -28.73 23.45 -16.42
N SER A 254 -28.95 22.18 -16.03
CA SER A 254 -29.74 21.21 -16.79
C SER A 254 -29.20 20.87 -18.19
N ASP A 255 -27.89 21.17 -18.41
CA ASP A 255 -27.16 20.71 -19.61
C ASP A 255 -26.60 19.31 -19.37
N TYR A 256 -27.52 18.32 -19.37
CA TYR A 256 -27.15 16.94 -19.10
C TYR A 256 -26.19 16.34 -20.11
N ASN A 257 -26.24 16.79 -21.37
CA ASN A 257 -25.34 16.29 -22.42
C ASN A 257 -23.89 16.73 -22.17
N ALA A 258 -23.70 17.99 -21.83
CA ALA A 258 -22.36 18.50 -21.51
C ALA A 258 -21.83 17.87 -20.19
N ALA A 259 -22.70 17.69 -19.20
CA ALA A 259 -22.35 17.01 -17.95
C ALA A 259 -21.87 15.56 -18.21
N MET A 260 -22.64 14.78 -18.99
CA MET A 260 -22.28 13.40 -19.34
C MET A 260 -20.94 13.33 -20.09
N ALA A 261 -20.70 14.22 -21.06
CA ALA A 261 -19.45 14.24 -21.81
C ALA A 261 -18.23 14.47 -20.91
N ASP A 262 -18.34 15.33 -19.91
CA ASP A 262 -17.26 15.58 -18.95
C ASP A 262 -17.05 14.39 -18.01
N LEU A 263 -18.12 13.74 -17.51
CA LEU A 263 -18.02 12.54 -16.68
C LEU A 263 -17.43 11.35 -17.47
N ASP A 264 -17.79 11.20 -18.75
CA ASP A 264 -17.18 10.21 -19.63
C ASP A 264 -15.69 10.47 -19.83
N ARG A 265 -15.29 11.74 -19.89
CA ARG A 265 -13.89 12.11 -19.97
C ARG A 265 -13.13 11.70 -18.71
N VAL A 266 -13.70 11.92 -17.53
CA VAL A 266 -13.11 11.45 -16.27
C VAL A 266 -12.97 9.93 -16.26
N LEU A 267 -14.04 9.19 -16.60
CA LEU A 267 -14.05 7.72 -16.57
C LEU A 267 -13.17 7.06 -17.63
N LYS A 268 -12.79 7.81 -18.67
CA LYS A 268 -11.79 7.35 -19.63
C LYS A 268 -10.40 7.24 -19.00
N ASP A 269 -10.03 8.18 -18.17
CA ASP A 269 -8.72 8.22 -17.50
C ASP A 269 -8.76 7.47 -16.16
N GLU A 270 -9.90 7.49 -15.48
CA GLU A 270 -10.15 6.87 -14.17
C GLU A 270 -11.40 5.96 -14.21
N PRO A 271 -11.32 4.78 -14.86
CA PRO A 271 -12.50 3.92 -15.06
C PRO A 271 -13.17 3.43 -13.77
N GLY A 272 -12.42 3.37 -12.67
CA GLY A 272 -12.90 2.94 -11.35
C GLY A 272 -13.31 4.10 -10.43
N ASN A 273 -13.41 5.34 -10.92
CA ASN A 273 -13.80 6.47 -10.07
C ASN A 273 -15.27 6.35 -9.65
N ALA A 274 -15.51 5.81 -8.44
CA ALA A 274 -16.84 5.49 -7.94
C ALA A 274 -17.73 6.73 -7.79
N LEU A 275 -17.17 7.89 -7.44
CA LEU A 275 -17.93 9.13 -7.35
C LEU A 275 -18.42 9.59 -8.70
N THR A 276 -17.59 9.48 -9.73
CA THR A 276 -17.98 9.82 -11.11
C THR A 276 -19.02 8.86 -11.64
N LEU A 277 -18.85 7.54 -11.43
CA LEU A 277 -19.85 6.53 -11.78
C LEU A 277 -21.20 6.81 -11.10
N TYR A 278 -21.18 7.09 -9.81
CA TYR A 278 -22.37 7.41 -9.03
C TYR A 278 -23.12 8.64 -9.60
N ASN A 279 -22.41 9.73 -9.85
CA ASN A 279 -23.02 10.94 -10.41
C ASN A 279 -23.51 10.73 -11.85
N ARG A 280 -22.78 10.02 -12.70
CA ARG A 280 -23.21 9.68 -14.05
C ARG A 280 -24.46 8.82 -14.05
N SER A 281 -24.54 7.85 -13.16
CA SER A 281 -25.72 7.03 -12.93
C SER A 281 -26.97 7.86 -12.60
N LEU A 282 -26.84 8.83 -11.68
CA LEU A 282 -27.96 9.71 -11.33
C LEU A 282 -28.44 10.57 -12.52
N ILE A 283 -27.49 11.11 -13.29
CA ILE A 283 -27.82 11.89 -14.50
C ILE A 283 -28.46 11.00 -15.56
N SER A 284 -27.94 9.79 -15.79
CA SER A 284 -28.53 8.81 -16.72
C SER A 284 -29.99 8.47 -16.34
N ALA A 285 -30.23 8.25 -15.05
CA ALA A 285 -31.61 8.02 -14.57
C ALA A 285 -32.52 9.24 -14.74
N GLN A 286 -31.99 10.44 -14.52
CA GLN A 286 -32.76 11.70 -14.71
C GLN A 286 -33.18 11.91 -16.16
N VAL A 287 -32.39 11.48 -17.13
CA VAL A 287 -32.73 11.54 -18.55
C VAL A 287 -33.49 10.30 -19.04
N GLY A 288 -33.82 9.36 -18.14
CA GLY A 288 -34.58 8.15 -18.43
C GLY A 288 -33.77 6.97 -18.95
N ASN A 289 -32.46 7.08 -19.01
CA ASN A 289 -31.58 5.97 -19.43
C ASN A 289 -31.25 5.08 -18.23
N TYR A 290 -32.22 4.27 -17.80
CA TYR A 290 -32.07 3.41 -16.64
C TYR A 290 -31.07 2.24 -16.85
N ALA A 291 -30.84 1.81 -18.09
CA ALA A 291 -29.89 0.72 -18.36
C ALA A 291 -28.47 1.13 -18.00
N ASP A 292 -28.01 2.27 -18.50
CA ASP A 292 -26.68 2.80 -18.18
C ASP A 292 -26.59 3.23 -16.70
N ALA A 293 -27.69 3.74 -16.14
CA ALA A 293 -27.76 4.10 -14.72
C ALA A 293 -27.55 2.88 -13.81
N LEU A 294 -28.11 1.73 -14.15
CA LEU A 294 -27.94 0.48 -13.40
C LEU A 294 -26.52 -0.06 -13.54
N ASP A 295 -25.94 -0.07 -14.75
CA ASP A 295 -24.56 -0.54 -14.97
C ASP A 295 -23.54 0.24 -14.12
N ASP A 296 -23.66 1.56 -14.14
CA ASP A 296 -22.79 2.41 -13.33
C ASP A 296 -23.00 2.19 -11.82
N MET A 297 -24.24 2.04 -11.36
CA MET A 297 -24.55 1.81 -9.95
C MET A 297 -24.11 0.43 -9.49
N ASP A 298 -24.18 -0.59 -10.35
CA ASP A 298 -23.63 -1.93 -10.09
C ASP A 298 -22.11 -1.86 -9.90
N ARG A 299 -21.42 -1.08 -10.73
CA ARG A 299 -19.98 -0.85 -10.59
C ARG A 299 -19.65 -0.14 -9.28
N VAL A 300 -20.42 0.88 -8.88
CA VAL A 300 -20.27 1.55 -7.57
C VAL A 300 -20.42 0.56 -6.42
N ILE A 301 -21.42 -0.31 -6.46
CA ILE A 301 -21.67 -1.33 -5.44
C ILE A 301 -20.54 -2.36 -5.40
N ASN A 302 -20.01 -2.77 -6.55
CA ASN A 302 -18.87 -3.68 -6.63
C ASN A 302 -17.61 -3.05 -6.01
N ILE A 303 -17.38 -1.76 -6.26
CA ILE A 303 -16.24 -1.02 -5.67
C ILE A 303 -16.45 -0.87 -4.15
N ASN A 304 -17.64 -0.52 -3.71
CA ASN A 304 -17.99 -0.32 -2.30
C ASN A 304 -19.32 -0.99 -1.92
N PRO A 305 -19.30 -2.28 -1.54
CA PRO A 305 -20.49 -3.02 -1.12
C PRO A 305 -21.17 -2.50 0.14
N GLY A 306 -20.53 -1.60 0.88
CA GLY A 306 -21.12 -0.92 2.04
C GLY A 306 -21.77 0.42 1.72
N ASN A 307 -21.90 0.80 0.45
CA ASN A 307 -22.49 2.08 0.05
C ASN A 307 -24.02 2.03 0.10
N VAL A 308 -24.57 2.50 1.22
CA VAL A 308 -26.03 2.53 1.48
C VAL A 308 -26.81 3.25 0.38
N LEU A 309 -26.26 4.38 -0.09
CA LEU A 309 -26.93 5.24 -1.06
C LEU A 309 -26.94 4.63 -2.46
N ALA A 310 -25.93 3.83 -2.79
CA ALA A 310 -25.92 3.13 -4.06
C ALA A 310 -27.08 2.13 -4.15
N TYR A 311 -27.31 1.33 -3.11
CA TYR A 311 -28.48 0.45 -3.04
C TYR A 311 -29.80 1.24 -3.05
N TYR A 312 -29.88 2.29 -2.24
CA TYR A 312 -31.09 3.11 -2.18
C TYR A 312 -31.46 3.73 -3.55
N ASN A 313 -30.48 4.28 -4.27
CA ASN A 313 -30.74 4.89 -5.57
C ASN A 313 -31.00 3.83 -6.65
N ARG A 314 -30.29 2.69 -6.64
CA ARG A 314 -30.57 1.59 -7.56
C ARG A 314 -31.96 1.03 -7.35
N ALA A 315 -32.42 0.89 -6.10
CA ALA A 315 -33.80 0.56 -5.79
C ALA A 315 -34.82 1.57 -6.41
N SER A 316 -34.50 2.87 -6.34
CA SER A 316 -35.33 3.91 -6.94
C SER A 316 -35.35 3.80 -8.47
N PHE A 317 -34.27 3.38 -9.12
CA PHE A 317 -34.27 3.10 -10.56
C PHE A 317 -35.15 1.90 -10.88
N PHE A 318 -35.07 0.81 -10.11
CA PHE A 318 -35.94 -0.34 -10.26
C PHE A 318 -37.44 0.03 -10.08
N VAL A 319 -37.76 0.91 -9.13
CA VAL A 319 -39.10 1.43 -8.93
C VAL A 319 -39.63 2.13 -10.21
N ASN A 320 -38.81 2.99 -10.83
CA ASN A 320 -39.15 3.67 -12.05
C ASN A 320 -39.31 2.72 -13.26
N MET A 321 -38.65 1.56 -13.20
CA MET A 321 -38.77 0.48 -14.19
C MET A 321 -39.86 -0.53 -13.85
N GLU A 322 -40.65 -0.31 -12.80
CA GLU A 322 -41.67 -1.23 -12.26
C GLU A 322 -41.10 -2.62 -11.85
N ARG A 323 -39.80 -2.73 -11.61
CA ARG A 323 -39.10 -3.93 -11.13
C ARG A 323 -39.19 -3.99 -9.60
N TRP A 324 -40.39 -4.27 -9.10
CA TRP A 324 -40.72 -4.14 -7.67
C TRP A 324 -39.94 -5.07 -6.77
N GLN A 325 -39.64 -6.30 -7.22
CA GLN A 325 -38.92 -7.28 -6.43
C GLN A 325 -37.44 -6.88 -6.25
N ASP A 326 -36.78 -6.45 -7.33
CA ASP A 326 -35.41 -5.98 -7.29
C ASP A 326 -35.25 -4.72 -6.40
N ALA A 327 -36.25 -3.83 -6.48
CA ALA A 327 -36.31 -2.64 -5.63
C ALA A 327 -36.45 -3.00 -4.14
N LEU A 328 -37.23 -4.03 -3.81
CA LEU A 328 -37.42 -4.51 -2.46
C LEU A 328 -36.08 -5.02 -1.87
N GLU A 329 -35.37 -5.85 -2.62
CA GLU A 329 -34.08 -6.43 -2.22
C GLU A 329 -33.05 -5.34 -1.93
N ASP A 330 -32.97 -4.33 -2.77
CA ASP A 330 -32.03 -3.22 -2.60
C ASP A 330 -32.40 -2.30 -1.42
N TYR A 331 -33.70 -2.01 -1.20
CA TYR A 331 -34.10 -1.27 0.00
C TYR A 331 -33.86 -2.09 1.27
N ASP A 332 -34.03 -3.42 1.24
CA ASP A 332 -33.68 -4.31 2.33
C ASP A 332 -32.20 -4.18 2.67
N LYS A 333 -31.33 -4.21 1.65
CA LYS A 333 -29.90 -4.06 1.83
C LYS A 333 -29.52 -2.68 2.34
N ALA A 334 -30.12 -1.62 1.84
CA ALA A 334 -29.88 -0.26 2.34
C ALA A 334 -30.24 -0.12 3.84
N ILE A 335 -31.36 -0.72 4.26
CA ILE A 335 -31.82 -0.72 5.66
C ILE A 335 -30.94 -1.62 6.54
N GLU A 336 -30.51 -2.77 6.04
CA GLU A 336 -29.56 -3.64 6.74
C GLU A 336 -28.25 -2.89 7.05
N LEU A 337 -27.72 -2.18 6.06
CA LEU A 337 -26.49 -1.40 6.20
C LEU A 337 -26.68 -0.16 7.09
N TYR A 338 -27.85 0.46 7.04
CA TYR A 338 -28.19 1.63 7.86
C TYR A 338 -29.64 1.58 8.39
N PRO A 339 -29.86 0.99 9.58
CA PRO A 339 -31.20 0.80 10.14
C PRO A 339 -31.97 2.08 10.49
N ASP A 340 -31.31 3.24 10.53
CA ASP A 340 -31.97 4.53 10.81
C ASP A 340 -32.40 5.29 9.57
N PHE A 341 -32.26 4.71 8.37
CA PHE A 341 -32.57 5.36 7.11
C PHE A 341 -34.10 5.45 6.85
N ALA A 342 -34.76 6.43 7.47
CA ALA A 342 -36.21 6.62 7.40
C ALA A 342 -36.74 6.66 5.97
N LYS A 343 -36.02 7.27 5.03
CA LYS A 343 -36.42 7.40 3.63
C LYS A 343 -36.44 6.04 2.91
N ALA A 344 -35.53 5.14 3.26
CA ALA A 344 -35.53 3.79 2.70
C ALA A 344 -36.75 2.98 3.18
N TYR A 345 -37.13 3.07 4.45
CA TYR A 345 -38.38 2.48 4.95
C TYR A 345 -39.60 3.04 4.24
N MET A 346 -39.65 4.38 4.04
CA MET A 346 -40.81 5.00 3.32
C MET A 346 -40.91 4.46 1.90
N ASN A 347 -39.82 4.38 1.16
CA ASN A 347 -39.84 3.91 -0.22
C ASN A 347 -40.06 2.39 -0.29
N ARG A 348 -39.53 1.61 0.66
CA ARG A 348 -39.81 0.17 0.75
C ARG A 348 -41.28 -0.09 1.02
N SER A 349 -41.90 0.68 1.92
CA SER A 349 -43.34 0.62 2.18
C SER A 349 -44.17 0.83 0.88
N TYR A 350 -43.74 1.77 0.04
CA TYR A 350 -44.40 1.97 -1.26
C TYR A 350 -44.29 0.73 -2.16
N VAL A 351 -43.06 0.16 -2.26
CA VAL A 351 -42.81 -1.05 -3.06
C VAL A 351 -43.59 -2.25 -2.52
N GLU A 352 -43.61 -2.45 -1.21
CA GLU A 352 -44.39 -3.50 -0.55
C GLU A 352 -45.90 -3.38 -0.86
N SER A 353 -46.44 -2.15 -0.86
CA SER A 353 -47.81 -1.90 -1.26
C SER A 353 -48.09 -2.29 -2.72
N ARG A 354 -47.14 -2.04 -3.63
CA ARG A 354 -47.23 -2.43 -5.06
C ARG A 354 -47.16 -3.96 -5.24
N LEU A 355 -46.48 -4.66 -4.36
CA LEU A 355 -46.39 -6.13 -4.31
C LEU A 355 -47.57 -6.78 -3.57
N GLY A 356 -48.52 -5.99 -3.02
CA GLY A 356 -49.64 -6.50 -2.23
C GLY A 356 -49.28 -6.91 -0.79
N LEU A 357 -48.10 -6.58 -0.29
CA LEU A 357 -47.61 -6.84 1.06
C LEU A 357 -48.13 -5.77 2.04
N ASN A 358 -49.42 -5.65 2.19
CA ASN A 358 -50.07 -4.52 2.89
C ASN A 358 -49.72 -4.42 4.38
N LYS A 359 -49.41 -5.53 5.06
CA LYS A 359 -49.05 -5.52 6.48
C LYS A 359 -47.63 -4.99 6.68
N GLU A 360 -46.73 -5.44 5.87
CA GLU A 360 -45.32 -5.04 5.81
C GLU A 360 -45.23 -3.56 5.47
N SER A 361 -45.91 -3.13 4.43
CA SER A 361 -46.03 -1.75 3.99
C SER A 361 -46.48 -0.82 5.11
N LYS A 362 -47.53 -1.18 5.84
CA LYS A 362 -48.03 -0.37 6.96
C LYS A 362 -46.97 -0.29 8.08
N ARG A 363 -46.33 -1.42 8.41
CA ARG A 363 -45.27 -1.46 9.44
C ARG A 363 -44.13 -0.53 9.10
N ASP A 364 -43.66 -0.59 7.87
CA ASP A 364 -42.54 0.21 7.41
C ASP A 364 -42.86 1.70 7.34
N TYR A 365 -44.08 2.03 6.90
CA TYR A 365 -44.56 3.40 6.97
C TYR A 365 -44.59 3.95 8.39
N ASP A 366 -45.07 3.15 9.37
CA ASP A 366 -45.07 3.54 10.79
C ASP A 366 -43.65 3.67 11.40
N ILE A 367 -42.71 2.84 10.95
CA ILE A 367 -41.30 2.95 11.34
C ILE A 367 -40.70 4.24 10.76
N ALA A 368 -40.87 4.47 9.48
CA ALA A 368 -40.34 5.68 8.83
C ALA A 368 -40.84 6.94 9.52
N ARG A 369 -42.15 7.00 9.79
CA ARG A 369 -42.78 8.15 10.45
C ARG A 369 -42.22 8.40 11.84
N ARG A 370 -42.09 7.36 12.65
CA ARG A 370 -41.44 7.47 14.00
C ARG A 370 -40.01 7.99 13.92
N LYS A 371 -39.20 7.47 13.00
CA LYS A 371 -37.81 7.90 12.82
C LYS A 371 -37.75 9.37 12.38
N ILE A 372 -38.66 9.84 11.56
CA ILE A 372 -38.77 11.24 11.15
C ILE A 372 -39.14 12.14 12.33
N ASP A 373 -40.12 11.73 13.14
CA ASP A 373 -40.57 12.49 14.30
C ASP A 373 -39.48 12.56 15.36
N ASP A 374 -38.83 11.42 15.68
CA ASP A 374 -37.67 11.36 16.60
C ASP A 374 -36.50 12.26 16.15
N TYR A 375 -36.25 12.35 14.85
CA TYR A 375 -35.20 13.23 14.32
C TYR A 375 -35.58 14.71 14.48
N ARG A 376 -36.85 15.04 14.16
CA ARG A 376 -37.37 16.39 14.29
C ARG A 376 -37.32 16.88 15.74
N ASP A 377 -37.67 16.00 16.69
CA ASP A 377 -37.62 16.33 18.11
C ASP A 377 -36.19 16.56 18.63
N LYS A 378 -35.23 15.80 18.09
CA LYS A 378 -33.80 15.94 18.48
C LYS A 378 -33.13 17.17 17.88
N THR A 379 -33.53 17.60 16.68
CA THR A 379 -32.83 18.67 15.95
C THR A 379 -33.50 20.03 16.11
N GLY A 380 -34.75 20.08 16.52
CA GLY A 380 -35.53 21.34 16.64
C GLY A 380 -35.74 22.06 15.32
N SER A 381 -35.32 21.48 14.19
CA SER A 381 -35.49 22.05 12.86
C SER A 381 -36.78 21.55 12.21
N GLY A 382 -37.57 22.46 11.64
CA GLY A 382 -38.80 22.13 10.91
C GLY A 382 -38.55 21.37 9.60
N GLU A 383 -37.32 21.32 9.13
CA GLU A 383 -36.91 20.56 7.95
C GLU A 383 -36.37 19.19 8.38
N ALA A 384 -37.14 18.16 8.11
CA ALA A 384 -36.66 16.79 8.27
C ALA A 384 -35.61 16.50 7.18
N SER A 385 -34.35 16.60 7.53
CA SER A 385 -33.32 15.97 6.69
C SER A 385 -33.50 14.47 6.80
N PHE A 386 -33.90 13.86 5.69
CA PHE A 386 -34.03 12.40 5.58
C PHE A 386 -32.69 11.72 5.34
N ALA A 387 -31.65 12.50 5.19
CA ALA A 387 -30.29 12.02 5.05
C ALA A 387 -29.70 11.86 6.44
N ASP A 388 -28.95 10.80 6.60
CA ASP A 388 -28.10 10.65 7.76
C ASP A 388 -27.19 11.86 7.88
N THR A 389 -27.20 12.47 9.07
CA THR A 389 -26.32 13.59 9.41
C THR A 389 -24.92 13.11 9.79
N THR A 390 -24.63 11.82 9.75
CA THR A 390 -23.28 11.34 9.96
C THR A 390 -22.39 11.78 8.80
N LYS A 391 -21.27 12.40 9.12
CA LYS A 391 -20.25 12.83 8.16
C LYS A 391 -19.80 11.72 7.20
N LYS A 392 -20.05 10.46 7.55
CA LYS A 392 -19.68 9.29 6.79
C LYS A 392 -20.45 9.15 5.47
N TYR A 393 -21.67 9.66 5.40
CA TYR A 393 -22.53 9.58 4.20
C TYR A 393 -22.74 10.94 3.51
N SER A 394 -22.47 12.04 4.18
CA SER A 394 -22.63 13.37 3.60
C SER A 394 -21.73 13.59 2.38
N SER A 395 -20.59 12.92 2.31
CA SER A 395 -19.68 12.99 1.15
C SER A 395 -20.18 12.23 -0.08
N LEU A 396 -21.18 11.36 0.07
CA LEU A 396 -21.79 10.60 -1.04
C LEU A 396 -23.15 11.14 -1.45
N LEU A 397 -23.70 12.08 -0.67
CA LEU A 397 -25.09 12.51 -0.81
C LEU A 397 -25.33 13.60 -1.83
N SER A 398 -24.32 14.29 -2.28
CA SER A 398 -24.57 15.45 -3.09
C SER A 398 -23.78 15.41 -4.38
N LEU A 399 -24.48 15.67 -5.45
CA LEU A 399 -23.95 16.40 -6.59
C LEU A 399 -23.41 17.77 -6.12
N ASP A 400 -23.09 17.90 -4.83
CA ASP A 400 -22.66 19.13 -4.24
C ASP A 400 -21.21 19.41 -4.59
N ALA A 401 -20.95 20.61 -5.09
CA ALA A 401 -19.64 21.09 -5.49
C ALA A 401 -18.59 21.13 -4.35
N ASP A 402 -18.96 20.64 -3.15
CA ASP A 402 -18.11 20.68 -1.95
C ASP A 402 -17.20 19.47 -1.74
N PHE A 403 -17.14 18.53 -2.71
CA PHE A 403 -16.12 17.47 -2.64
C PHE A 403 -14.71 18.08 -2.67
N ALA A 404 -13.98 17.87 -1.60
CA ALA A 404 -12.57 18.20 -1.62
C ALA A 404 -11.84 17.29 -2.63
N LYS A 405 -10.84 17.81 -3.32
CA LYS A 405 -9.98 17.02 -4.23
C LYS A 405 -9.50 15.74 -3.57
N LYS A 406 -9.27 15.76 -2.26
CA LYS A 406 -8.91 14.61 -1.44
C LYS A 406 -9.93 13.47 -1.52
N ASP A 407 -11.22 13.78 -1.50
CA ASP A 407 -12.29 12.76 -1.55
C ASP A 407 -12.44 12.21 -2.97
N PHE A 408 -12.16 13.03 -3.98
CA PHE A 408 -12.13 12.63 -5.38
C PHE A 408 -10.94 11.70 -5.69
N ASP A 409 -9.77 11.99 -5.11
CA ASP A 409 -8.52 11.23 -5.29
C ASP A 409 -8.39 10.05 -4.29
N ASP A 410 -9.37 9.83 -3.40
CA ASP A 410 -9.29 8.76 -2.38
C ASP A 410 -9.42 7.37 -3.02
N GLU A 411 -8.28 6.72 -3.22
CA GLU A 411 -8.21 5.37 -3.81
C GLU A 411 -9.01 4.33 -3.01
N MET A 412 -9.16 4.49 -1.69
CA MET A 412 -9.94 3.56 -0.85
C MET A 412 -11.45 3.67 -1.08
N LEU A 413 -11.94 4.86 -1.38
CA LEU A 413 -13.35 5.08 -1.74
C LEU A 413 -13.61 4.73 -3.21
N GLN A 414 -12.61 4.91 -4.07
CA GLN A 414 -12.74 4.87 -5.51
C GLN A 414 -12.26 3.57 -6.17
N HIS A 415 -11.28 2.86 -5.57
CA HIS A 415 -10.61 1.72 -6.21
C HIS A 415 -10.33 0.61 -5.20
N ARG A 416 -11.23 -0.36 -5.07
CA ARG A 416 -11.10 -1.39 -4.02
C ARG A 416 -10.40 -2.69 -4.43
N ASP A 417 -10.01 -2.86 -5.69
CA ASP A 417 -9.33 -4.07 -6.12
C ASP A 417 -7.85 -4.05 -5.75
N VAL A 418 -7.54 -4.83 -4.73
CA VAL A 418 -6.17 -5.07 -4.31
C VAL A 418 -5.87 -6.54 -4.47
N ASP A 419 -5.14 -6.83 -5.52
CA ASP A 419 -4.49 -8.12 -5.67
C ASP A 419 -3.31 -8.18 -4.70
N ILE A 420 -3.57 -8.70 -3.49
CA ILE A 420 -2.54 -8.89 -2.46
C ILE A 420 -1.84 -10.20 -2.74
N LYS A 421 -0.65 -10.13 -3.36
CA LYS A 421 0.20 -11.29 -3.57
C LYS A 421 1.22 -11.40 -2.45
N LEU A 422 1.18 -12.53 -1.74
CA LEU A 422 2.24 -12.88 -0.80
C LEU A 422 3.56 -13.07 -1.55
N ARG A 423 4.68 -12.74 -0.89
CA ARG A 423 6.01 -13.07 -1.40
C ARG A 423 6.14 -14.60 -1.50
N PRO A 424 6.77 -15.10 -2.58
CA PRO A 424 6.82 -16.54 -2.83
C PRO A 424 7.56 -17.34 -1.74
N LEU A 425 7.34 -18.65 -1.75
CA LEU A 425 8.01 -19.60 -0.84
C LEU A 425 9.52 -19.67 -1.11
N PHE A 426 10.33 -19.75 -0.05
CA PHE A 426 11.77 -20.02 -0.17
C PHE A 426 12.05 -21.47 -0.50
N ARG A 427 12.96 -21.69 -1.42
CA ARG A 427 13.40 -23.02 -1.87
C ARG A 427 14.87 -23.05 -2.25
N PHE A 428 15.47 -24.21 -2.19
CA PHE A 428 16.76 -24.45 -2.80
C PHE A 428 16.58 -24.67 -4.30
N VAL A 429 17.42 -24.02 -5.10
CA VAL A 429 17.43 -24.17 -6.56
C VAL A 429 18.87 -24.31 -7.08
N LEU A 430 19.03 -24.97 -8.23
CA LEU A 430 20.30 -25.02 -8.92
C LEU A 430 20.70 -23.61 -9.40
N SER A 431 22.00 -23.34 -9.41
CA SER A 431 22.56 -22.09 -9.88
C SER A 431 23.82 -22.32 -10.72
N ASP A 432 24.07 -21.51 -11.74
CA ASP A 432 25.29 -21.59 -12.55
C ASP A 432 26.54 -21.15 -11.78
N LYS A 433 26.35 -20.41 -10.68
CA LYS A 433 27.44 -19.89 -9.84
C LYS A 433 27.13 -20.15 -8.37
N ARG A 434 28.15 -20.54 -7.61
CA ARG A 434 28.05 -20.44 -6.16
C ARG A 434 27.98 -18.97 -5.79
N ASP A 435 27.09 -18.62 -4.85
CA ASP A 435 27.03 -17.25 -4.34
C ASP A 435 28.41 -16.84 -3.81
N ASN A 436 29.08 -15.97 -4.54
CA ASN A 436 30.31 -15.38 -4.07
C ASN A 436 29.96 -14.32 -3.02
N VAL A 437 30.37 -14.57 -1.79
CA VAL A 437 30.15 -13.78 -0.57
C VAL A 437 30.83 -12.40 -0.63
N GLN A 438 30.64 -11.62 -1.70
CA GLN A 438 31.05 -10.20 -1.75
C GLN A 438 30.02 -9.23 -1.18
N TYR A 439 28.97 -9.74 -0.54
CA TYR A 439 27.89 -8.90 0.01
C TYR A 439 27.93 -8.80 1.53
N ALA A 440 29.09 -8.41 2.09
CA ALA A 440 29.20 -8.05 3.51
C ALA A 440 28.24 -6.91 3.93
N LEU A 441 27.59 -6.23 2.97
CA LEU A 441 26.59 -5.19 3.19
C LEU A 441 25.14 -5.69 3.09
N LYS A 442 24.90 -6.85 2.49
CA LYS A 442 23.58 -7.50 2.56
C LYS A 442 23.53 -8.35 3.81
N ASN A 443 22.55 -8.10 4.66
CA ASN A 443 22.29 -8.91 5.84
C ASN A 443 21.95 -10.33 5.39
N ARG A 444 22.94 -11.20 5.30
CA ARG A 444 22.75 -12.61 5.00
C ARG A 444 22.42 -13.33 6.31
N TYR A 445 21.45 -14.21 6.24
CA TYR A 445 21.23 -15.14 7.32
C TYR A 445 22.36 -16.19 7.31
N GLU A 446 23.14 -16.21 8.39
CA GLU A 446 24.21 -17.18 8.58
C GLU A 446 23.71 -18.31 9.48
N ASN A 447 23.72 -19.52 8.97
CA ASN A 447 23.34 -20.71 9.72
C ASN A 447 24.32 -21.85 9.38
N PRO A 448 25.06 -22.35 10.37
CA PRO A 448 26.09 -23.39 10.15
C PRO A 448 25.54 -24.67 9.50
N LEU A 449 24.28 -25.01 9.74
CA LEU A 449 23.64 -26.19 9.14
C LEU A 449 23.43 -25.98 7.64
N ILE A 450 22.90 -24.81 7.25
CA ILE A 450 22.70 -24.42 5.86
C ILE A 450 24.03 -24.37 5.12
N ASP A 451 25.05 -23.71 5.69
CA ASP A 451 26.37 -23.58 5.08
C ASP A 451 27.02 -24.96 4.89
N LYS A 452 26.91 -25.84 5.88
CA LYS A 452 27.44 -27.21 5.78
C LYS A 452 26.68 -28.02 4.72
N PHE A 453 25.38 -27.87 4.63
CA PHE A 453 24.55 -28.52 3.63
C PHE A 453 24.93 -28.08 2.21
N LEU A 454 25.00 -26.77 1.97
CA LEU A 454 25.40 -26.21 0.67
C LEU A 454 26.81 -26.59 0.26
N ASN A 455 27.75 -26.63 1.22
CA ASN A 455 29.13 -27.04 0.96
C ASN A 455 29.25 -28.54 0.64
N GLY A 456 28.31 -29.37 1.09
CA GLY A 456 28.23 -30.81 0.77
C GLY A 456 27.62 -31.12 -0.60
N MET A 457 27.13 -30.11 -1.34
CA MET A 457 26.53 -30.31 -2.67
C MET A 457 27.62 -30.51 -3.75
N ALA A 458 27.37 -31.45 -4.65
CA ALA A 458 28.21 -31.68 -5.84
C ALA A 458 28.09 -30.51 -6.84
N VAL A 459 26.95 -29.83 -6.84
CA VAL A 459 26.61 -28.72 -7.75
C VAL A 459 26.30 -27.43 -6.97
N PRO A 460 26.47 -26.26 -7.59
CA PRO A 460 26.06 -25.00 -6.96
C PRO A 460 24.56 -24.94 -6.74
N VAL A 461 24.15 -24.64 -5.50
CA VAL A 461 22.76 -24.50 -5.06
C VAL A 461 22.63 -23.21 -4.25
N VAL A 462 21.52 -22.50 -4.40
CA VAL A 462 21.21 -21.29 -3.65
C VAL A 462 19.82 -21.39 -3.02
N ILE A 463 19.58 -20.67 -1.93
CA ILE A 463 18.24 -20.49 -1.36
C ILE A 463 17.65 -19.19 -1.91
N THR A 464 16.44 -19.26 -2.44
CA THR A 464 15.73 -18.10 -2.98
C THR A 464 14.23 -18.31 -2.95
N ASN A 465 13.49 -17.21 -2.96
CA ASN A 465 12.06 -17.15 -3.28
C ASN A 465 11.79 -16.45 -4.61
N SER A 466 12.84 -16.21 -5.41
CA SER A 466 12.74 -15.55 -6.70
C SER A 466 12.79 -16.55 -7.84
N ASP A 467 11.93 -16.35 -8.84
CA ASP A 467 11.92 -17.16 -10.08
C ASP A 467 12.97 -16.69 -11.12
N THR A 468 13.81 -15.70 -10.75
CA THR A 468 14.79 -15.11 -11.68
C THR A 468 16.09 -15.90 -11.80
N VAL A 469 16.29 -16.93 -10.96
CA VAL A 469 17.50 -17.79 -11.06
C VAL A 469 17.41 -18.62 -12.33
N ARG A 470 18.27 -18.32 -13.30
CA ARG A 470 18.35 -19.05 -14.55
C ARG A 470 19.59 -19.93 -14.56
N ILE A 471 19.45 -21.14 -15.07
CA ILE A 471 20.53 -22.07 -15.32
C ILE A 471 20.68 -22.31 -16.83
N SER A 472 21.91 -22.60 -17.28
CA SER A 472 22.22 -22.78 -18.69
C SER A 472 21.87 -24.19 -19.22
N GLY A 473 21.26 -25.03 -18.38
CA GLY A 473 20.82 -26.41 -18.70
C GLY A 473 21.16 -27.35 -17.54
N THR A 474 20.44 -28.47 -17.45
CA THR A 474 20.52 -29.45 -16.35
C THR A 474 21.53 -30.56 -16.58
N ASP A 475 21.86 -30.92 -17.83
CA ASP A 475 22.75 -32.05 -18.19
C ASP A 475 24.10 -32.00 -17.45
N LYS A 476 24.75 -30.82 -17.40
CA LYS A 476 26.02 -30.67 -16.71
C LYS A 476 25.93 -30.93 -15.21
N PHE A 477 24.80 -30.56 -14.59
CA PHE A 477 24.55 -30.79 -13.17
C PHE A 477 24.33 -32.30 -12.92
N MET A 478 23.53 -32.95 -13.75
CA MET A 478 23.27 -34.39 -13.64
C MET A 478 24.56 -35.21 -13.74
N GLN A 479 25.45 -34.88 -14.67
CA GLN A 479 26.77 -35.55 -14.77
C GLN A 479 27.58 -35.37 -13.48
N ALA A 480 27.60 -34.16 -12.88
CA ALA A 480 28.31 -33.90 -11.65
C ALA A 480 27.67 -34.63 -10.45
N ILE A 481 26.35 -34.71 -10.37
CA ILE A 481 25.61 -35.41 -9.32
C ILE A 481 25.90 -36.93 -9.38
N TYR A 482 25.86 -37.53 -10.56
CA TYR A 482 26.15 -38.99 -10.73
C TYR A 482 27.61 -39.36 -10.48
N SER A 483 28.54 -38.45 -10.78
CA SER A 483 29.98 -38.71 -10.56
C SER A 483 30.44 -38.33 -9.15
N GLY A 484 29.63 -37.52 -8.41
CA GLY A 484 29.96 -37.09 -7.06
C GLY A 484 29.71 -38.17 -6.03
N GLY A 485 30.76 -38.62 -5.31
CA GLY A 485 30.59 -39.47 -4.12
C GLY A 485 30.09 -38.60 -2.97
N GLY A 486 28.87 -38.87 -2.47
CA GLY A 486 28.29 -38.12 -1.38
C GLY A 486 27.21 -38.90 -0.65
N GLU A 487 26.58 -38.32 0.34
CA GLU A 487 25.47 -38.91 1.05
C GLU A 487 24.27 -39.15 0.10
N LYS A 488 23.67 -40.36 0.17
CA LYS A 488 22.59 -40.76 -0.72
C LYS A 488 21.42 -39.79 -0.73
N GLY A 489 21.01 -39.29 0.46
CA GLY A 489 19.92 -38.31 0.57
C GLY A 489 20.24 -36.97 -0.11
N VAL A 490 21.48 -36.50 -0.01
CA VAL A 490 21.93 -35.26 -0.67
C VAL A 490 21.95 -35.44 -2.20
N ALA A 491 22.37 -36.62 -2.69
CA ALA A 491 22.38 -36.93 -4.12
C ALA A 491 20.95 -36.97 -4.69
N GLU A 492 20.01 -37.64 -4.01
CA GLU A 492 18.60 -37.67 -4.41
C GLU A 492 17.96 -36.26 -4.38
N PHE A 493 18.26 -35.46 -3.35
CA PHE A 493 17.81 -34.08 -3.27
C PHE A 493 18.27 -33.26 -4.48
N GLN A 494 19.54 -33.37 -4.88
CA GLN A 494 20.07 -32.67 -6.05
C GLN A 494 19.43 -33.12 -7.38
N LYS A 495 19.09 -34.42 -7.51
CA LYS A 495 18.32 -34.92 -8.68
C LYS A 495 16.93 -34.29 -8.71
N ALA A 496 16.25 -34.21 -7.55
CA ALA A 496 14.96 -33.53 -7.46
C ALA A 496 15.04 -32.08 -7.90
N LEU A 497 16.11 -31.34 -7.53
CA LEU A 497 16.32 -29.96 -7.97
C LEU A 497 16.48 -29.85 -9.48
N ALA A 498 17.14 -30.82 -10.12
CA ALA A 498 17.28 -30.86 -11.59
C ALA A 498 15.93 -31.14 -12.26
N ASP A 499 15.16 -32.08 -11.74
CA ASP A 499 13.84 -32.40 -12.26
C ASP A 499 12.86 -31.24 -12.13
N VAL A 500 12.90 -30.49 -11.01
CA VAL A 500 12.10 -29.25 -10.86
C VAL A 500 12.49 -28.21 -11.91
N ALA A 501 13.79 -28.04 -12.17
CA ALA A 501 14.27 -27.11 -13.19
C ALA A 501 13.80 -27.49 -14.60
N ASP A 502 13.67 -28.79 -14.88
CA ASP A 502 13.14 -29.34 -16.13
C ASP A 502 11.61 -29.49 -16.13
N LYS A 503 10.93 -29.02 -15.07
CA LYS A 503 9.46 -29.11 -14.88
C LYS A 503 8.93 -30.56 -14.82
N GLN A 504 9.76 -31.51 -14.42
CA GLN A 504 9.39 -32.90 -14.22
C GLN A 504 8.92 -33.17 -12.78
N PHE A 505 7.82 -32.53 -12.38
CA PHE A 505 7.35 -32.48 -11.00
C PHE A 505 7.11 -33.85 -10.36
N ASN A 506 6.57 -34.84 -11.12
CA ASN A 506 6.34 -36.17 -10.60
C ASN A 506 7.66 -36.89 -10.30
N SER A 507 8.67 -36.77 -11.16
CA SER A 507 10.01 -37.33 -10.94
C SER A 507 10.69 -36.69 -9.76
N ALA A 508 10.59 -35.35 -9.65
CA ALA A 508 11.10 -34.57 -8.52
C ALA A 508 10.49 -35.03 -7.18
N GLN A 509 9.18 -35.29 -7.15
CA GLN A 509 8.49 -35.81 -5.96
C GLN A 509 9.12 -37.14 -5.50
N VAL A 510 9.32 -38.08 -6.41
CA VAL A 510 9.94 -39.40 -6.11
C VAL A 510 11.36 -39.23 -5.57
N HIS A 511 12.15 -38.33 -6.14
CA HIS A 511 13.50 -38.05 -5.67
C HIS A 511 13.53 -37.39 -4.29
N TYR A 512 12.56 -36.46 -3.97
CA TYR A 512 12.43 -35.92 -2.61
C TYR A 512 12.01 -37.01 -1.62
N ASP A 513 11.10 -37.91 -1.98
CA ASP A 513 10.68 -39.03 -1.14
C ASP A 513 11.88 -39.94 -0.83
N ASN A 514 12.66 -40.30 -1.85
CA ASN A 514 13.89 -41.10 -1.70
C ASN A 514 14.95 -40.37 -0.81
N ALA A 515 15.05 -39.06 -0.92
CA ALA A 515 15.96 -38.27 -0.07
C ALA A 515 15.53 -38.33 1.41
N ILE A 516 14.22 -38.19 1.67
CA ILE A 516 13.62 -38.24 3.01
C ILE A 516 13.77 -39.64 3.61
N ASP A 517 13.54 -40.71 2.82
CA ASP A 517 13.57 -42.09 3.28
C ASP A 517 14.99 -42.64 3.39
N SER A 518 15.99 -41.92 2.87
CA SER A 518 17.38 -42.38 2.92
C SER A 518 17.87 -42.54 4.34
N ASP A 519 18.68 -43.61 4.57
CA ASP A 519 19.39 -43.83 5.80
C ASP A 519 20.42 -42.72 6.01
N ALA A 520 20.35 -42.07 7.16
CA ALA A 520 21.29 -40.98 7.51
C ALA A 520 22.60 -41.58 8.03
N SER A 521 23.71 -41.27 7.36
CA SER A 521 25.03 -41.76 7.72
C SER A 521 25.55 -41.17 9.03
N ASP A 522 25.16 -39.94 9.38
CA ASP A 522 25.59 -39.26 10.59
C ASP A 522 24.49 -38.33 11.16
N LYS A 523 24.83 -37.62 12.25
CA LYS A 523 23.92 -36.64 12.90
C LYS A 523 23.49 -35.52 11.96
N TYR A 524 24.35 -35.04 11.09
CA TYR A 524 24.03 -33.94 10.16
C TYR A 524 23.10 -34.39 9.06
N ALA A 525 23.31 -35.59 8.53
CA ALA A 525 22.43 -36.19 7.53
C ALA A 525 20.99 -36.28 8.00
N LYS A 526 20.76 -36.58 9.29
CA LYS A 526 19.43 -36.53 9.90
C LYS A 526 18.83 -35.12 9.88
N LEU A 527 19.65 -34.10 10.15
CA LEU A 527 19.20 -32.70 10.18
C LEU A 527 18.92 -32.16 8.76
N TYR A 528 19.63 -32.69 7.73
CA TYR A 528 19.40 -32.25 6.33
C TYR A 528 17.99 -32.57 5.82
N LYS A 529 17.28 -33.51 6.44
CA LYS A 529 15.89 -33.82 6.11
C LYS A 529 14.96 -32.60 6.24
N VAL A 530 15.33 -31.60 7.06
CA VAL A 530 14.59 -30.31 7.14
C VAL A 530 14.49 -29.66 5.76
N PHE A 531 15.58 -29.69 4.98
CA PHE A 531 15.62 -29.07 3.65
C PHE A 531 14.90 -29.90 2.58
N TYR A 532 14.90 -31.24 2.75
CA TYR A 532 14.15 -32.13 1.86
C TYR A 532 12.65 -31.91 2.02
N TYR A 533 12.15 -31.89 3.25
CA TYR A 533 10.75 -31.56 3.55
C TYR A 533 10.38 -30.16 3.05
N MET A 534 11.24 -29.16 3.30
CA MET A 534 10.99 -27.79 2.87
C MET A 534 10.80 -27.71 1.35
N ASN A 535 11.69 -28.30 0.56
CA ASN A 535 11.58 -28.24 -0.90
C ASN A 535 10.42 -29.10 -1.44
N ARG A 536 10.13 -30.27 -0.81
CA ARG A 536 8.97 -31.08 -1.21
C ARG A 536 7.66 -30.37 -0.97
N ALA A 537 7.52 -29.66 0.14
CA ALA A 537 6.34 -28.85 0.42
C ALA A 537 6.15 -27.73 -0.62
N VAL A 538 7.24 -27.07 -1.02
CA VAL A 538 7.19 -26.05 -2.07
C VAL A 538 6.78 -26.67 -3.41
N LEU A 539 7.33 -27.83 -3.78
CA LEU A 539 6.93 -28.56 -4.99
C LEU A 539 5.43 -28.87 -4.97
N ARG A 540 4.89 -29.35 -3.85
CA ARG A 540 3.46 -29.66 -3.71
C ARG A 540 2.59 -28.42 -3.89
N ALA A 541 3.01 -27.28 -3.33
CA ALA A 541 2.33 -26.01 -3.53
C ALA A 541 2.39 -25.56 -5.00
N ASP A 542 3.56 -25.60 -5.63
CA ASP A 542 3.73 -25.27 -7.07
C ASP A 542 2.85 -26.14 -7.98
N MET A 543 2.69 -27.43 -7.65
CA MET A 543 1.80 -28.34 -8.39
C MET A 543 0.34 -27.94 -8.27
N ILE A 544 -0.10 -27.54 -7.08
CA ILE A 544 -1.46 -27.05 -6.83
C ILE A 544 -1.69 -25.74 -7.62
N ASP A 545 -0.77 -24.80 -7.55
CA ASP A 545 -0.86 -23.52 -8.27
C ASP A 545 -0.87 -23.73 -9.79
N PHE A 546 -0.10 -24.69 -10.30
CA PHE A 546 -0.11 -25.04 -11.71
C PHE A 546 -1.47 -25.61 -12.16
N ILE A 547 -2.07 -26.52 -11.38
CA ILE A 547 -3.40 -27.09 -11.65
C ILE A 547 -4.45 -25.96 -11.64
N SER A 548 -4.40 -25.07 -10.64
CA SER A 548 -5.32 -23.93 -10.53
C SER A 548 -5.22 -22.99 -11.73
N SER A 549 -4.02 -22.76 -12.23
CA SER A 549 -3.78 -21.88 -13.39
C SER A 549 -4.37 -22.46 -14.69
N ILE A 550 -4.34 -23.78 -14.86
CA ILE A 550 -4.96 -24.48 -15.99
C ILE A 550 -6.49 -24.39 -15.90
N GLU A 551 -7.06 -24.65 -14.73
CA GLU A 551 -8.51 -24.61 -14.52
C GLU A 551 -9.10 -23.21 -14.73
N ASN A 552 -8.39 -22.14 -14.32
CA ASN A 552 -8.81 -20.76 -14.52
C ASN A 552 -8.73 -20.30 -15.99
N ASN A 553 -7.91 -20.95 -16.82
CA ASN A 553 -7.75 -20.64 -18.24
C ASN A 553 -8.71 -21.42 -19.16
N VAL A 554 -9.50 -22.36 -18.64
CA VAL A 554 -10.49 -23.09 -19.42
C VAL A 554 -11.73 -22.22 -19.64
N GLN A 555 -11.76 -21.49 -20.76
CA GLN A 555 -12.96 -20.85 -21.27
C GLN A 555 -13.91 -21.92 -21.81
N THR A 556 -15.01 -22.18 -21.12
CA THR A 556 -16.10 -23.00 -21.65
C THR A 556 -16.85 -22.21 -22.70
N LEU A 557 -16.70 -22.58 -23.96
CA LEU A 557 -17.53 -22.11 -25.05
C LEU A 557 -18.88 -22.85 -24.96
N THR A 558 -19.94 -22.13 -24.59
CA THR A 558 -21.31 -22.65 -24.72
C THR A 558 -21.96 -22.09 -26.00
N MET A 559 -22.49 -22.97 -26.84
CA MET A 559 -23.35 -22.55 -27.94
C MET A 559 -24.77 -22.35 -27.40
N ASP A 560 -25.40 -21.24 -27.81
CA ASP A 560 -26.82 -21.06 -27.60
C ASP A 560 -27.63 -21.83 -28.68
N ASP A 561 -28.94 -21.98 -28.47
CA ASP A 561 -29.85 -22.69 -29.37
C ASP A 561 -29.93 -22.09 -30.80
N GLN A 562 -29.26 -20.96 -31.06
CA GLN A 562 -29.14 -20.30 -32.35
C GLN A 562 -27.76 -20.42 -32.99
N GLY A 563 -26.85 -21.18 -32.39
CA GLY A 563 -25.48 -21.44 -32.94
C GLY A 563 -24.51 -20.29 -32.79
N THR A 564 -24.83 -19.29 -31.96
CA THR A 564 -23.92 -18.17 -31.68
C THR A 564 -23.03 -18.51 -30.49
N THR A 565 -21.72 -18.50 -30.71
CA THR A 565 -20.72 -18.71 -29.65
C THR A 565 -20.63 -17.48 -28.77
N ARG A 566 -21.09 -17.54 -27.54
CA ARG A 566 -20.83 -16.53 -26.50
C ARG A 566 -19.84 -17.08 -25.50
N ALA A 567 -18.72 -16.36 -25.33
CA ALA A 567 -17.81 -16.61 -24.22
C ALA A 567 -18.53 -16.16 -22.92
N ARG A 568 -19.00 -17.08 -22.11
CA ARG A 568 -19.34 -16.78 -20.72
C ARG A 568 -18.07 -16.86 -19.89
N VAL A 569 -17.68 -15.75 -19.30
CA VAL A 569 -16.79 -15.78 -18.15
C VAL A 569 -17.57 -16.50 -17.05
N LYS A 570 -17.16 -17.69 -16.69
CA LYS A 570 -17.75 -18.43 -15.57
C LYS A 570 -17.48 -17.61 -14.32
N ASP A 571 -18.50 -17.33 -13.51
CA ASP A 571 -18.30 -16.80 -12.18
C ASP A 571 -17.17 -17.58 -11.52
N GLN A 572 -16.17 -16.86 -11.00
CA GLN A 572 -15.06 -17.47 -10.30
C GLN A 572 -15.64 -18.19 -9.07
N VAL A 573 -15.87 -19.49 -9.22
CA VAL A 573 -16.10 -20.34 -8.06
C VAL A 573 -14.77 -20.38 -7.33
N SER A 574 -14.68 -19.70 -6.19
CA SER A 574 -13.53 -19.77 -5.32
C SER A 574 -13.42 -21.21 -4.80
N ARG A 575 -12.62 -22.03 -5.50
CA ARG A 575 -12.29 -23.37 -5.00
C ARG A 575 -11.19 -23.20 -3.96
N SER A 576 -11.38 -23.77 -2.78
CA SER A 576 -10.30 -23.94 -1.82
C SER A 576 -9.46 -25.13 -2.25
N TYR A 577 -8.18 -24.92 -2.49
CA TYR A 577 -7.23 -25.99 -2.74
C TYR A 577 -6.68 -26.52 -1.41
N ASP A 578 -6.38 -27.82 -1.37
CA ASP A 578 -5.88 -28.50 -0.17
C ASP A 578 -4.35 -28.46 -0.12
N TYR A 579 -3.81 -27.64 0.77
CA TYR A 579 -2.36 -27.55 1.03
C TYR A 579 -1.92 -28.37 2.24
N SER A 580 -2.77 -29.26 2.80
CA SER A 580 -2.49 -29.99 4.05
C SER A 580 -1.20 -30.79 4.01
N ASP A 581 -0.92 -31.48 2.90
CA ASP A 581 0.31 -32.26 2.74
C ASP A 581 1.57 -31.39 2.73
N ALA A 582 1.49 -30.18 2.17
CA ALA A 582 2.60 -29.23 2.16
C ALA A 582 2.81 -28.62 3.56
N VAL A 583 1.73 -28.35 4.28
CA VAL A 583 1.76 -27.87 5.68
C VAL A 583 2.37 -28.96 6.59
N GLU A 584 1.98 -30.23 6.42
CA GLU A 584 2.52 -31.35 7.19
C GLU A 584 4.04 -31.52 6.98
N ASP A 585 4.51 -31.38 5.76
CA ASP A 585 5.96 -31.40 5.47
C ASP A 585 6.71 -30.29 6.19
N MET A 586 6.15 -29.08 6.20
CA MET A 586 6.76 -27.96 6.92
C MET A 586 6.74 -28.16 8.44
N GLN A 587 5.68 -28.76 8.99
CA GLN A 587 5.62 -29.11 10.41
C GLN A 587 6.69 -30.13 10.78
N LYS A 588 6.88 -31.17 9.98
CA LYS A 588 7.96 -32.15 10.14
C LYS A 588 9.34 -31.48 10.06
N ALA A 589 9.50 -30.51 9.15
CA ALA A 589 10.74 -29.73 9.07
C ALA A 589 11.02 -28.94 10.36
N VAL A 590 9.99 -28.30 10.93
CA VAL A 590 10.10 -27.57 12.21
C VAL A 590 10.48 -28.50 13.38
N GLU A 591 9.93 -29.72 13.41
CA GLU A 591 10.23 -30.73 14.45
C GLU A 591 11.69 -31.20 14.40
N ILE A 592 12.28 -31.30 13.20
CA ILE A 592 13.67 -31.71 13.02
C ILE A 592 14.64 -30.61 13.45
N VAL A 593 14.38 -29.36 13.03
CA VAL A 593 15.25 -28.20 13.31
C VAL A 593 14.38 -26.96 13.48
N GLY A 594 14.34 -26.41 14.69
CA GLY A 594 13.49 -25.29 15.06
C GLY A 594 14.12 -23.89 14.90
N ASP A 595 15.26 -23.75 14.20
CA ASP A 595 16.01 -22.48 14.08
C ASP A 595 16.25 -22.04 12.62
N VAL A 596 15.52 -22.61 11.66
CA VAL A 596 15.59 -22.23 10.24
C VAL A 596 14.45 -21.29 9.88
N PRO A 597 14.69 -19.98 9.68
CA PRO A 597 13.64 -18.98 9.45
C PRO A 597 12.84 -19.22 8.18
N TYR A 598 13.45 -19.76 7.12
CA TYR A 598 12.79 -20.06 5.84
C TYR A 598 11.69 -21.10 5.98
N VAL A 599 11.83 -22.05 6.90
CA VAL A 599 10.81 -23.08 7.17
C VAL A 599 9.57 -22.42 7.80
N TYR A 600 9.76 -21.56 8.79
CA TYR A 600 8.65 -20.82 9.42
C TYR A 600 7.99 -19.87 8.45
N PHE A 601 8.75 -19.19 7.59
CA PHE A 601 8.20 -18.34 6.56
C PHE A 601 7.31 -19.12 5.59
N ASN A 602 7.79 -20.26 5.10
CA ASN A 602 7.05 -21.10 4.17
C ASN A 602 5.80 -21.70 4.84
N LEU A 603 5.91 -22.17 6.09
CA LEU A 603 4.77 -22.66 6.85
C LEU A 603 3.69 -21.60 7.00
N ALA A 604 4.09 -20.35 7.34
CA ALA A 604 3.17 -19.23 7.45
C ALA A 604 2.46 -18.91 6.13
N ASN A 605 3.19 -18.94 5.00
CA ASN A 605 2.60 -18.74 3.68
C ASN A 605 1.56 -19.82 3.35
N LEU A 606 1.89 -21.09 3.57
CA LEU A 606 0.96 -22.21 3.34
C LEU A 606 -0.28 -22.13 4.23
N GLN A 607 -0.11 -21.67 5.48
CA GLN A 607 -1.22 -21.41 6.39
C GLN A 607 -2.10 -20.25 5.91
N CYS A 608 -1.54 -19.22 5.30
CA CYS A 608 -2.34 -18.17 4.65
C CYS A 608 -3.18 -18.73 3.50
N LEU A 609 -2.59 -19.58 2.64
CA LEU A 609 -3.29 -20.25 1.55
C LEU A 609 -4.40 -21.19 2.04
N SER A 610 -4.25 -21.72 3.28
CA SER A 610 -5.24 -22.56 3.97
C SER A 610 -6.17 -21.74 4.88
N SER A 611 -6.16 -20.40 4.80
CA SER A 611 -6.97 -19.47 5.61
C SER A 611 -6.72 -19.51 7.13
N SER A 612 -5.60 -20.09 7.58
CA SER A 612 -5.18 -20.15 9.00
C SER A 612 -4.32 -18.93 9.35
N TYR A 613 -4.88 -17.74 9.23
CA TYR A 613 -4.14 -16.46 9.32
C TYR A 613 -3.50 -16.20 10.69
N VAL A 614 -4.13 -16.64 11.79
CA VAL A 614 -3.60 -16.41 13.14
C VAL A 614 -2.30 -17.20 13.36
N ASP A 615 -2.29 -18.48 12.93
CA ASP A 615 -1.10 -19.32 13.00
C ASP A 615 0.00 -18.79 12.09
N ALA A 616 -0.38 -18.31 10.89
CA ALA A 616 0.55 -17.69 9.96
C ALA A 616 1.27 -16.48 10.57
N ILE A 617 0.56 -15.57 11.26
CA ILE A 617 1.18 -14.44 11.96
C ILE A 617 2.18 -14.93 13.02
N GLY A 618 1.85 -15.98 13.76
CA GLY A 618 2.73 -16.61 14.74
C GLY A 618 4.05 -17.10 14.09
N ASN A 619 3.94 -17.80 12.97
CA ASN A 619 5.08 -18.36 12.25
C ASN A 619 5.90 -17.29 11.52
N PHE A 620 5.29 -16.26 10.92
CA PHE A 620 6.04 -15.10 10.42
C PHE A 620 6.80 -14.39 11.55
N THR A 621 6.17 -14.24 12.72
CA THR A 621 6.83 -13.65 13.90
C THR A 621 8.02 -14.48 14.33
N LYS A 622 7.93 -15.81 14.29
CA LYS A 622 9.04 -16.71 14.58
C LYS A 622 10.15 -16.59 13.54
N ALA A 623 9.82 -16.54 12.24
CA ALA A 623 10.78 -16.33 11.18
C ALA A 623 11.56 -15.00 11.37
N ILE A 624 10.85 -13.92 11.67
CA ILE A 624 11.44 -12.60 11.96
C ILE A 624 12.33 -12.65 13.21
N SER A 625 11.93 -13.35 14.27
CA SER A 625 12.73 -13.47 15.49
C SER A 625 14.06 -14.19 15.26
N LEU A 626 14.08 -15.16 14.34
CA LEU A 626 15.28 -15.90 13.94
C LEU A 626 16.13 -15.11 12.95
N TYR A 627 15.50 -14.37 12.06
CA TYR A 627 16.17 -13.54 11.05
C TYR A 627 15.51 -12.16 10.94
N PRO A 628 15.90 -11.19 11.78
CA PRO A 628 15.29 -9.84 11.82
C PRO A 628 15.43 -9.01 10.52
N TYR A 629 16.23 -9.48 9.57
CA TYR A 629 16.43 -8.82 8.27
C TYR A 629 15.63 -9.48 7.13
N MET A 630 14.69 -10.35 7.45
CA MET A 630 13.85 -11.04 6.46
C MET A 630 12.71 -10.14 6.01
N GLY A 631 12.97 -9.27 5.03
CA GLY A 631 11.99 -8.30 4.51
C GLY A 631 10.69 -8.96 4.02
N ASP A 632 10.81 -10.12 3.36
CA ASP A 632 9.67 -10.89 2.88
C ASP A 632 8.70 -11.31 4.00
N ALA A 633 9.24 -11.66 5.18
CA ALA A 633 8.40 -12.05 6.32
C ALA A 633 7.64 -10.86 6.92
N TYR A 634 8.26 -9.69 7.00
CA TYR A 634 7.56 -8.47 7.38
C TYR A 634 6.50 -8.10 6.36
N PHE A 635 6.82 -8.20 5.06
CA PHE A 635 5.87 -7.88 4.00
C PHE A 635 4.62 -8.76 4.10
N ASN A 636 4.79 -10.08 4.13
CA ASN A 636 3.66 -11.01 4.17
C ASN A 636 2.86 -10.89 5.49
N ARG A 637 3.53 -10.75 6.65
CA ARG A 637 2.84 -10.52 7.92
C ARG A 637 2.07 -9.21 7.91
N GLY A 638 2.65 -8.16 7.33
CA GLY A 638 2.01 -6.86 7.17
C GLY A 638 0.73 -6.93 6.34
N LEU A 639 0.74 -7.68 5.21
CA LEU A 639 -0.45 -7.91 4.40
C LEU A 639 -1.54 -8.66 5.18
N VAL A 640 -1.18 -9.73 5.90
CA VAL A 640 -2.14 -10.53 6.69
C VAL A 640 -2.74 -9.68 7.81
N LEU A 641 -1.95 -8.86 8.49
CA LEU A 641 -2.44 -7.95 9.53
C LEU A 641 -3.43 -6.93 8.97
N ILE A 642 -3.15 -6.33 7.80
CA ILE A 642 -4.09 -5.41 7.13
C ILE A 642 -5.39 -6.14 6.76
N TYR A 643 -5.28 -7.35 6.23
CA TYR A 643 -6.45 -8.18 5.89
C TYR A 643 -7.33 -8.45 7.12
N LEU A 644 -6.73 -8.72 8.27
CA LEU A 644 -7.42 -8.91 9.55
C LEU A 644 -7.81 -7.59 10.25
N LYS A 645 -7.69 -6.45 9.56
CA LYS A 645 -8.03 -5.09 10.02
C LYS A 645 -7.12 -4.53 11.13
N ASP A 646 -5.98 -5.15 11.43
CA ASP A 646 -4.91 -4.55 12.26
C ASP A 646 -4.00 -3.70 11.38
N LYS A 647 -4.57 -2.62 10.82
CA LYS A 647 -3.92 -1.72 9.88
C LYS A 647 -2.65 -1.10 10.48
N GLU A 648 -2.67 -0.77 11.77
CA GLU A 648 -1.54 -0.10 12.41
C GLU A 648 -0.29 -0.96 12.40
N LYS A 649 -0.39 -2.19 12.89
CA LYS A 649 0.76 -3.11 12.90
C LYS A 649 1.15 -3.54 11.50
N GLY A 650 0.17 -3.73 10.60
CA GLY A 650 0.44 -4.07 9.21
C GLY A 650 1.28 -3.02 8.50
N CYS A 651 0.95 -1.73 8.67
CA CYS A 651 1.70 -0.63 8.07
C CYS A 651 3.12 -0.47 8.67
N ILE A 652 3.30 -0.79 9.95
CA ILE A 652 4.64 -0.82 10.57
C ILE A 652 5.50 -1.93 9.93
N ASP A 653 4.94 -3.10 9.75
CA ASP A 653 5.64 -4.22 9.11
C ASP A 653 5.99 -3.92 7.64
N LEU A 654 5.08 -3.34 6.88
CA LEU A 654 5.35 -2.92 5.50
C LEU A 654 6.45 -1.87 5.42
N SER A 655 6.47 -0.89 6.34
CA SER A 655 7.56 0.09 6.44
C SER A 655 8.91 -0.61 6.67
N HIS A 656 8.96 -1.60 7.56
CA HIS A 656 10.16 -2.41 7.78
C HIS A 656 10.55 -3.24 6.55
N ALA A 657 9.58 -3.84 5.86
CA ALA A 657 9.83 -4.56 4.63
C ALA A 657 10.47 -3.67 3.56
N GLY A 658 9.93 -2.45 3.38
CA GLY A 658 10.49 -1.44 2.48
C GLY A 658 11.92 -1.03 2.85
N GLU A 659 12.20 -0.80 4.16
CA GLU A 659 13.56 -0.56 4.65
C GLU A 659 14.52 -1.71 4.31
N LEU A 660 14.02 -2.94 4.28
CA LEU A 660 14.81 -4.13 3.98
C LEU A 660 14.89 -4.45 2.47
N GLY A 661 14.40 -3.55 1.61
CA GLY A 661 14.55 -3.62 0.16
C GLY A 661 13.37 -4.27 -0.57
N ILE A 662 12.24 -4.48 0.08
CA ILE A 662 11.01 -4.91 -0.59
C ILE A 662 10.28 -3.67 -1.12
N GLU A 663 10.61 -3.25 -2.34
CA GLU A 663 10.08 -2.02 -2.95
C GLU A 663 8.54 -2.04 -3.09
N ASP A 664 7.96 -3.22 -3.37
CA ASP A 664 6.52 -3.42 -3.46
C ASP A 664 5.75 -2.96 -2.19
N ALA A 665 6.45 -2.96 -1.04
CA ALA A 665 5.86 -2.51 0.23
C ALA A 665 5.37 -1.06 0.17
N TYR A 666 6.08 -0.19 -0.54
CA TYR A 666 5.69 1.22 -0.65
C TYR A 666 4.43 1.43 -1.48
N GLY A 667 4.20 0.59 -2.50
CA GLY A 667 2.94 0.58 -3.25
C GLY A 667 1.75 0.20 -2.36
N VAL A 668 1.94 -0.83 -1.53
CA VAL A 668 0.91 -1.25 -0.56
C VAL A 668 0.69 -0.20 0.54
N ILE A 669 1.77 0.40 1.06
CA ILE A 669 1.69 1.47 2.07
C ILE A 669 0.88 2.64 1.53
N LYS A 670 1.19 3.11 0.32
CA LYS A 670 0.47 4.21 -0.32
C LYS A 670 -1.01 3.91 -0.44
N LYS A 671 -1.35 2.68 -0.80
CA LYS A 671 -2.74 2.25 -1.01
C LYS A 671 -3.53 2.05 0.29
N TYR A 672 -2.90 1.52 1.35
CA TYR A 672 -3.63 1.10 2.57
C TYR A 672 -3.29 1.90 3.81
N CYS A 673 -2.12 2.56 3.86
CA CYS A 673 -1.62 3.16 5.08
C CYS A 673 -1.78 4.68 5.13
N GLU A 674 -1.92 5.34 3.99
CA GLU A 674 -2.06 6.81 3.92
C GLU A 674 -3.45 7.31 4.32
N THR A 675 -4.50 6.50 4.20
CA THR A 675 -5.86 6.94 4.52
C THR A 675 -6.10 6.94 6.01
N ASN A 676 -6.29 8.11 6.59
CA ASN A 676 -6.97 8.27 7.88
C ASN A 676 -8.44 7.92 7.70
N ASN A 677 -8.80 6.67 7.99
CA ASN A 677 -10.16 6.40 8.40
C ASN A 677 -10.27 6.92 9.83
N GLY A 678 -10.73 8.15 9.98
CA GLY A 678 -11.30 8.55 11.26
C GLY A 678 -12.42 7.55 11.57
N GLU A 679 -12.22 6.78 12.65
CA GLU A 679 -13.30 6.09 13.33
C GLU A 679 -14.41 7.07 13.69
#